data_6ee581253429b1d8af3bd458f9bc6e6b
#
_entry.id   6ee581253429b1d8af3bd458f9bc6e6b
#
_cell.length_a   1.000
_cell.length_b   1.000
_cell.length_c   1.000
_cell.angle_alpha   90.00
_cell.angle_beta   90.00
_cell.angle_gamma   90.00
#
_symmetry.space_group_name_H-M   'P 1'
#
loop_
_entity.id
_entity.type
_entity.pdbx_description
1 polymer ?
#
loop_
_entity_poly.entity_id
_entity_poly.type
_entity_poly.pdbx_seq_one_letter_code
_entity_poly.pdbx_strand_id
1 'polypeptide(L)'
;MEVTVDQTLASRHSPAKIADRAPGSAIAASGAGSARIGAFLTVLLGIPVFGFFATAAFAPQKLAVPVIPGQPMTIWFIYGLALIAFAVLLGGVYVFLANRSASSRARGLVALFGALLLTAPAHAEGPGGGGANATAVVLFLSLVLLTLGITYWAARRTKSAAEFYAAGGHLTGLQNGLAIAGDVISAGAFLGLAGLVYGNGFDGLLYAAGYSVGYPVITLLFADRMRNLGKFTFADIVSYRLSETPMRCFAAVSTLVIVIFYLIAQMVGAGQLVELLFGLDYVYAEIAVGVLMVCYVLFGGMMATSWVQIVKAVLMLFAGTTMAVLALAAFGFDYNAMLTQAVAIHPKHNALLAPTSFALAPMSTMSLGIAMFFGSCGLPHLIMRFFTVPDARTARMSMLWGSVFIGYFFALISIIGVAGVALVMGDKQYLTASGALIGGGNMAAVHLAHAVGGNLMLGFVSAVAFATILAVVAGLTLAGASAVSHDLYASIIRRGQVDERTEVRISKAATVVFGMLAVVLGVAFRSQNIAYLVALVVGIAACSNFPVLLLAIYWRGLTTLGAVLGGSVGLVGSILLTVLGPSVWVKVLGYPAPIFPLDPPTLVMMPLAFAVCIGVSLLDTSRRAHLDRAGYGEQRNKMLGGAALPAAAE
;
A
#
# COMPACT_ATOMS: atom_id res chain seq x y z
N MET A 1 -51.40 32.01 47.82
CA MET A 1 -50.57 33.20 48.09
C MET A 1 -49.92 33.54 46.76
N GLU A 2 -50.64 34.41 46.04
CA GLU A 2 -50.27 34.89 44.68
C GLU A 2 -49.10 35.87 44.83
N VAL A 3 -48.16 35.84 43.87
CA VAL A 3 -47.29 36.96 43.59
C VAL A 3 -47.24 37.14 42.07
N THR A 4 -47.86 38.25 41.69
CA THR A 4 -47.97 38.89 40.38
C THR A 4 -46.61 39.18 39.75
N VAL A 5 -46.51 38.88 38.43
CA VAL A 5 -45.42 39.28 37.56
C VAL A 5 -45.79 40.52 36.81
N ASP A 6 -44.92 41.50 36.90
CA ASP A 6 -45.04 42.83 36.26
C ASP A 6 -44.59 42.74 34.79
N GLN A 7 -45.50 43.15 33.89
CA GLN A 7 -45.22 43.35 32.44
C GLN A 7 -44.95 44.84 32.22
N THR A 8 -43.70 45.20 31.88
CA THR A 8 -43.46 46.39 31.03
C THR A 8 -42.00 46.39 30.58
N LEU A 9 -41.81 46.23 29.28
CA LEU A 9 -40.89 47.00 28.42
C LEU A 9 -40.75 46.31 27.06
N ALA A 10 -41.79 46.47 26.24
CA ALA A 10 -41.69 46.26 24.80
C ALA A 10 -41.48 47.60 24.13
N SER A 11 -40.35 47.82 23.47
CA SER A 11 -40.34 48.62 22.23
C SER A 11 -38.93 48.72 21.62
N ARG A 12 -38.93 48.46 20.32
CA ARG A 12 -38.00 48.93 19.29
C ARG A 12 -36.62 48.26 19.21
N HIS A 13 -36.51 47.23 18.36
CA HIS A 13 -35.51 47.25 17.27
C HIS A 13 -35.99 46.35 16.11
N SER A 14 -36.12 46.96 14.95
CA SER A 14 -36.43 46.30 13.67
C SER A 14 -35.30 45.30 13.29
N PRO A 15 -35.61 44.06 12.89
CA PRO A 15 -34.55 43.15 12.42
C PRO A 15 -34.21 43.50 10.97
N ALA A 16 -32.99 43.97 10.75
CA ALA A 16 -32.36 44.01 9.46
C ALA A 16 -32.32 42.56 8.90
N LYS A 17 -32.82 42.34 7.68
CA LYS A 17 -32.72 41.08 6.93
C LYS A 17 -31.26 40.71 6.73
N ILE A 18 -30.68 39.94 7.64
CA ILE A 18 -29.51 39.13 7.38
C ILE A 18 -30.03 37.89 6.66
N ALA A 19 -29.80 37.82 5.35
CA ALA A 19 -30.05 36.63 4.55
C ALA A 19 -29.18 35.50 5.09
N ASP A 20 -29.80 34.58 5.81
CA ASP A 20 -29.22 33.34 6.28
C ASP A 20 -28.86 32.47 5.07
N ARG A 21 -27.65 32.64 4.52
CA ARG A 21 -27.00 31.60 3.73
C ARG A 21 -26.53 30.55 4.70
N ALA A 22 -27.33 29.49 4.84
CA ALA A 22 -26.98 28.34 5.65
C ALA A 22 -25.55 27.88 5.33
N PRO A 23 -24.66 27.76 6.32
CA PRO A 23 -23.25 27.38 6.11
C PRO A 23 -23.10 26.02 5.42
N GLY A 24 -24.09 25.13 5.47
CA GLY A 24 -24.12 23.83 4.80
C GLY A 24 -24.12 23.87 3.27
N SER A 25 -24.68 24.92 2.64
CA SER A 25 -24.74 25.02 1.17
C SER A 25 -23.40 25.38 0.53
N ALA A 26 -22.58 26.18 1.21
CA ALA A 26 -21.24 26.56 0.74
C ALA A 26 -20.23 25.42 0.90
N ILE A 27 -20.33 24.61 1.97
CA ILE A 27 -19.48 23.44 2.21
C ILE A 27 -19.81 22.33 1.18
N ALA A 28 -21.10 22.07 0.92
CA ALA A 28 -21.52 21.09 -0.08
C ALA A 28 -21.09 21.49 -1.51
N ALA A 29 -21.14 22.77 -1.85
CA ALA A 29 -20.68 23.28 -3.15
C ALA A 29 -19.15 23.13 -3.33
N SER A 30 -18.36 23.38 -2.28
CA SER A 30 -16.91 23.19 -2.32
C SER A 30 -16.51 21.72 -2.45
N GLY A 31 -17.22 20.81 -1.78
CA GLY A 31 -16.99 19.37 -1.85
C GLY A 31 -17.35 18.75 -3.19
N ALA A 32 -18.41 19.22 -3.86
CA ALA A 32 -18.76 18.80 -5.21
C ALA A 32 -17.73 19.25 -6.25
N GLY A 33 -17.14 20.44 -6.08
CA GLY A 33 -16.04 20.93 -6.91
C GLY A 33 -14.80 20.05 -6.78
N SER A 34 -14.41 19.67 -5.56
CA SER A 34 -13.24 18.80 -5.32
C SER A 34 -13.40 17.41 -5.95
N ALA A 35 -14.63 16.85 -5.98
CA ALA A 35 -14.93 15.58 -6.63
C ALA A 35 -14.63 15.60 -8.14
N ARG A 36 -15.11 16.64 -8.84
CA ARG A 36 -14.90 16.80 -10.28
C ARG A 36 -13.42 17.03 -10.61
N ILE A 37 -12.74 17.86 -9.82
CA ILE A 37 -11.31 18.10 -9.96
C ILE A 37 -10.52 16.80 -9.75
N GLY A 38 -10.81 16.03 -8.71
CA GLY A 38 -10.15 14.75 -8.43
C GLY A 38 -10.35 13.74 -9.57
N ALA A 39 -11.58 13.58 -10.08
CA ALA A 39 -11.85 12.71 -11.23
C ALA A 39 -11.11 13.16 -12.51
N PHE A 40 -11.12 14.46 -12.81
CA PHE A 40 -10.39 15.01 -13.96
C PHE A 40 -8.88 14.76 -13.84
N LEU A 41 -8.27 15.03 -12.68
CA LEU A 41 -6.85 14.80 -12.45
C LEU A 41 -6.48 13.31 -12.49
N THR A 42 -7.39 12.42 -12.08
CA THR A 42 -7.20 10.96 -12.22
C THR A 42 -7.16 10.54 -13.68
N VAL A 43 -8.05 11.05 -14.53
CA VAL A 43 -8.01 10.80 -15.97
C VAL A 43 -6.73 11.37 -16.58
N LEU A 44 -6.35 12.59 -16.19
CA LEU A 44 -5.12 13.24 -16.64
C LEU A 44 -3.86 12.43 -16.24
N LEU A 45 -3.84 11.84 -15.07
CA LEU A 45 -2.79 10.92 -14.61
C LEU A 45 -2.82 9.60 -15.40
N GLY A 46 -4.01 9.06 -15.66
CA GLY A 46 -4.18 7.81 -16.39
C GLY A 46 -3.56 7.82 -17.78
N ILE A 47 -3.66 8.93 -18.50
CA ILE A 47 -3.14 9.03 -19.87
C ILE A 47 -1.63 8.68 -19.96
N PRO A 48 -0.71 9.36 -19.26
CA PRO A 48 0.71 8.99 -19.32
C PRO A 48 1.01 7.63 -18.66
N VAL A 49 0.27 7.22 -17.64
CA VAL A 49 0.46 5.90 -17.00
C VAL A 49 0.13 4.79 -17.99
N PHE A 50 -1.07 4.79 -18.58
CA PHE A 50 -1.43 3.77 -19.56
C PHE A 50 -0.63 3.90 -20.86
N GLY A 51 -0.21 5.11 -21.24
CA GLY A 51 0.75 5.34 -22.31
C GLY A 51 2.08 4.64 -22.05
N PHE A 52 2.61 4.72 -20.83
CA PHE A 52 3.84 4.05 -20.42
C PHE A 52 3.71 2.50 -20.51
N PHE A 53 2.66 1.93 -19.93
CA PHE A 53 2.41 0.48 -20.01
C PHE A 53 2.14 0.01 -21.44
N ALA A 54 1.35 0.76 -22.21
CA ALA A 54 1.08 0.43 -23.63
C ALA A 54 2.35 0.50 -24.48
N THR A 55 3.19 1.50 -24.27
CA THR A 55 4.47 1.60 -25.01
C THR A 55 5.40 0.45 -24.62
N ALA A 56 5.46 0.07 -23.33
CA ALA A 56 6.24 -1.09 -22.88
C ALA A 56 5.72 -2.40 -23.50
N ALA A 57 4.40 -2.53 -23.64
CA ALA A 57 3.75 -3.72 -24.18
C ALA A 57 3.87 -3.87 -25.69
N PHE A 58 3.62 -2.77 -26.45
CA PHE A 58 3.44 -2.83 -27.90
C PHE A 58 4.53 -2.17 -28.73
N ALA A 59 5.36 -1.31 -28.12
CA ALA A 59 6.43 -0.60 -28.82
C ALA A 59 7.68 -0.44 -27.94
N PRO A 60 8.22 -1.51 -27.32
CA PRO A 60 9.32 -1.45 -26.37
C PRO A 60 10.58 -0.78 -26.95
N GLN A 61 10.82 -0.92 -28.26
CA GLN A 61 11.97 -0.32 -28.93
C GLN A 61 12.01 1.22 -28.78
N LYS A 62 10.85 1.89 -28.70
CA LYS A 62 10.77 3.35 -28.50
C LYS A 62 11.25 3.76 -27.11
N LEU A 63 11.11 2.91 -26.13
CA LEU A 63 11.54 3.13 -24.75
C LEU A 63 13.01 2.73 -24.52
N ALA A 64 13.53 1.82 -25.33
CA ALA A 64 14.92 1.37 -25.29
C ALA A 64 15.92 2.35 -25.94
N VAL A 65 15.44 3.44 -26.55
CA VAL A 65 16.30 4.45 -27.17
C VAL A 65 17.10 5.19 -26.09
N PRO A 66 18.45 5.29 -26.25
CA PRO A 66 19.27 6.10 -25.36
C PRO A 66 18.85 7.58 -25.42
N VAL A 67 18.82 8.26 -24.29
CA VAL A 67 18.48 9.69 -24.19
C VAL A 67 19.60 10.54 -24.83
N ILE A 68 20.83 10.10 -24.62
CA ILE A 68 22.03 10.72 -25.26
C ILE A 68 22.72 9.62 -26.05
N PRO A 69 22.99 9.84 -27.35
CA PRO A 69 23.70 8.86 -28.19
C PRO A 69 25.03 8.42 -27.54
N GLY A 70 25.26 7.12 -27.48
CA GLY A 70 26.47 6.54 -26.87
C GLY A 70 26.42 6.34 -25.34
N GLN A 71 25.34 6.76 -24.66
CA GLN A 71 25.15 6.51 -23.25
C GLN A 71 24.09 5.42 -22.99
N PRO A 72 24.19 4.62 -21.93
CA PRO A 72 23.28 3.52 -21.65
C PRO A 72 21.92 3.97 -21.08
N MET A 73 21.78 5.21 -20.60
CA MET A 73 20.52 5.71 -20.04
C MET A 73 19.43 5.83 -21.12
N THR A 74 18.34 5.08 -20.98
CA THR A 74 17.25 5.02 -21.96
C THR A 74 16.06 5.90 -21.59
N ILE A 75 15.22 6.22 -22.58
CA ILE A 75 13.95 6.94 -22.41
C ILE A 75 13.07 6.23 -21.36
N TRP A 76 13.10 4.91 -21.31
CA TRP A 76 12.37 4.08 -20.33
C TRP A 76 12.58 4.54 -18.89
N PHE A 77 13.83 4.73 -18.49
CA PHE A 77 14.17 5.14 -17.13
C PHE A 77 13.67 6.54 -16.80
N ILE A 78 13.89 7.51 -17.70
CA ILE A 78 13.44 8.88 -17.48
C ILE A 78 11.92 8.97 -17.46
N TYR A 79 11.23 8.25 -18.35
CA TYR A 79 9.77 8.23 -18.36
C TYR A 79 9.20 7.67 -17.04
N GLY A 80 9.76 6.56 -16.52
CA GLY A 80 9.34 5.97 -15.25
C GLY A 80 9.51 6.95 -14.08
N LEU A 81 10.66 7.62 -13.96
CA LEU A 81 10.90 8.63 -12.92
C LEU A 81 10.02 9.88 -13.10
N ALA A 82 9.86 10.37 -14.33
CA ALA A 82 8.98 11.49 -14.63
C ALA A 82 7.53 11.19 -14.29
N LEU A 83 7.08 9.94 -14.50
CA LEU A 83 5.75 9.50 -14.17
C LEU A 83 5.49 9.53 -12.66
N ILE A 84 6.45 9.08 -11.85
CA ILE A 84 6.40 9.15 -10.38
C ILE A 84 6.29 10.62 -9.93
N ALA A 85 7.16 11.49 -10.46
CA ALA A 85 7.17 12.92 -10.13
C ALA A 85 5.84 13.60 -10.54
N PHE A 86 5.33 13.30 -11.72
CA PHE A 86 4.07 13.84 -12.23
C PHE A 86 2.87 13.41 -11.38
N ALA A 87 2.81 12.14 -10.96
CA ALA A 87 1.77 11.62 -10.10
C ALA A 87 1.73 12.33 -8.74
N VAL A 88 2.90 12.54 -8.12
CA VAL A 88 3.04 13.29 -6.86
C VAL A 88 2.63 14.76 -7.04
N LEU A 89 3.05 15.39 -8.14
CA LEU A 89 2.70 16.78 -8.45
C LEU A 89 1.18 16.96 -8.60
N LEU A 90 0.50 16.08 -9.33
CA LEU A 90 -0.97 16.13 -9.47
C LEU A 90 -1.68 15.94 -8.13
N GLY A 91 -1.20 15.03 -7.28
CA GLY A 91 -1.67 14.88 -5.90
C GLY A 91 -1.52 16.18 -5.11
N GLY A 92 -0.37 16.85 -5.21
CA GLY A 92 -0.09 18.15 -4.59
C GLY A 92 -1.02 19.26 -5.08
N VAL A 93 -1.22 19.36 -6.40
CA VAL A 93 -2.17 20.31 -7.01
C VAL A 93 -3.59 20.08 -6.48
N TYR A 94 -4.05 18.83 -6.42
CA TYR A 94 -5.35 18.50 -5.88
C TYR A 94 -5.49 18.93 -4.41
N VAL A 95 -4.55 18.56 -3.57
CA VAL A 95 -4.56 18.90 -2.13
C VAL A 95 -4.54 20.42 -1.93
N PHE A 96 -3.75 21.14 -2.72
CA PHE A 96 -3.71 22.60 -2.68
C PHE A 96 -5.06 23.21 -3.07
N LEU A 97 -5.64 22.79 -4.18
CA LEU A 97 -6.95 23.27 -4.66
C LEU A 97 -8.08 22.91 -3.69
N ALA A 98 -8.10 21.67 -3.19
CA ALA A 98 -9.13 21.20 -2.27
C ALA A 98 -9.04 21.83 -0.86
N ASN A 99 -7.84 22.29 -0.45
CA ASN A 99 -7.62 22.92 0.85
C ASN A 99 -7.62 24.47 0.80
N ARG A 100 -7.83 25.09 -0.36
CA ARG A 100 -7.72 26.54 -0.58
C ARG A 100 -8.76 27.37 0.20
N SER A 101 -9.81 26.73 0.71
CA SER A 101 -10.86 27.38 1.49
C SER A 101 -10.55 27.54 2.99
N ALA A 102 -9.35 27.16 3.46
CA ALA A 102 -8.95 27.29 4.86
C ALA A 102 -7.50 27.76 4.95
N SER A 103 -7.35 28.99 5.42
CA SER A 103 -6.09 29.76 5.47
C SER A 103 -4.96 29.13 6.28
N SER A 104 -3.74 29.34 5.73
CA SER A 104 -2.42 29.58 6.35
C SER A 104 -2.01 28.81 7.61
N ARG A 105 -1.05 27.91 7.43
CA ARG A 105 0.20 27.74 8.19
C ARG A 105 0.91 26.45 7.76
N ALA A 106 1.71 26.54 6.70
CA ALA A 106 2.67 25.50 6.36
C ALA A 106 3.90 26.15 5.75
N ARG A 107 4.67 26.82 6.59
CA ARG A 107 6.06 27.20 6.29
C ARG A 107 6.91 26.63 7.41
N GLY A 108 7.74 25.62 7.12
CA GLY A 108 8.72 25.19 8.11
C GLY A 108 9.31 23.80 8.05
N LEU A 109 9.11 22.99 7.00
CA LEU A 109 9.57 21.59 7.02
C LEU A 109 10.55 21.18 5.90
N VAL A 110 10.99 22.10 5.05
CA VAL A 110 11.98 21.82 4.00
C VAL A 110 13.42 21.82 4.53
N ALA A 111 13.64 22.37 5.74
CA ALA A 111 14.98 22.54 6.31
C ALA A 111 15.54 21.32 7.07
N LEU A 112 14.74 20.27 7.34
CA LEU A 112 15.19 19.16 8.19
C LEU A 112 15.91 18.03 7.43
N PHE A 113 15.75 17.93 6.14
CA PHE A 113 16.38 16.87 5.32
C PHE A 113 17.84 17.15 4.91
N GLY A 114 18.31 18.39 5.05
CA GLY A 114 19.67 18.75 4.64
C GLY A 114 20.78 18.44 5.65
N ALA A 115 20.46 18.13 6.90
CA ALA A 115 21.45 18.05 7.98
C ALA A 115 21.99 16.65 8.31
N LEU A 116 21.48 15.58 7.67
CA LEU A 116 21.82 14.19 8.03
C LEU A 116 22.83 13.50 7.09
N LEU A 117 23.44 14.23 6.16
CA LEU A 117 24.26 13.65 5.07
C LEU A 117 25.79 13.65 5.33
N LEU A 118 26.25 13.74 6.57
CA LEU A 118 27.70 13.75 6.83
C LEU A 118 28.11 12.71 7.89
N THR A 119 28.38 11.47 7.46
CA THR A 119 29.31 10.57 8.16
C THR A 119 30.09 9.70 7.17
N ALA A 120 31.38 9.59 7.47
CA ALA A 120 32.50 9.14 6.67
C ALA A 120 32.53 7.66 6.22
N PRO A 121 33.36 7.29 5.22
CA PRO A 121 33.44 5.94 4.67
C PRO A 121 34.17 4.99 5.65
N ALA A 122 33.52 3.89 5.99
CA ALA A 122 34.15 2.77 6.68
C ALA A 122 34.74 1.79 5.64
N HIS A 123 35.99 1.42 5.78
CA HIS A 123 36.68 0.44 4.95
C HIS A 123 36.01 -0.94 5.13
N ALA A 124 35.72 -1.60 4.02
CA ALA A 124 35.14 -2.93 4.02
C ALA A 124 36.20 -3.99 4.31
N GLU A 125 36.10 -4.70 5.43
CA GLU A 125 36.77 -5.97 5.64
C GLU A 125 35.87 -7.08 5.06
N GLY A 126 36.47 -7.99 4.28
CA GLY A 126 35.78 -9.04 3.57
C GLY A 126 35.09 -10.06 4.49
N PRO A 127 34.01 -10.74 4.01
CA PRO A 127 33.27 -11.71 4.80
C PRO A 127 34.13 -12.98 5.01
N GLY A 128 34.60 -13.18 6.24
CA GLY A 128 35.13 -14.44 6.69
C GLY A 128 34.04 -15.51 6.73
N GLY A 129 34.36 -16.69 6.22
CA GLY A 129 33.42 -17.77 5.92
C GLY A 129 32.40 -18.16 6.99
N GLY A 130 31.25 -18.59 6.50
CA GLY A 130 30.39 -19.66 7.03
C GLY A 130 29.75 -19.51 8.40
N GLY A 131 29.82 -18.36 9.08
CA GLY A 131 29.22 -18.16 10.39
C GLY A 131 28.39 -16.87 10.43
N ALA A 132 27.34 -16.86 11.25
CA ALA A 132 26.51 -15.68 11.49
C ALA A 132 27.39 -14.46 11.84
N ASN A 133 27.25 -13.37 11.08
CA ASN A 133 28.05 -12.17 11.32
C ASN A 133 27.61 -11.50 12.62
N ALA A 134 28.41 -11.61 13.67
CA ALA A 134 28.08 -11.15 15.02
C ALA A 134 27.66 -9.69 15.05
N THR A 135 28.31 -8.79 14.29
CA THR A 135 27.95 -7.38 14.21
C THR A 135 26.58 -7.18 13.58
N ALA A 136 26.30 -7.86 12.47
CA ALA A 136 25.00 -7.81 11.80
C ALA A 136 23.88 -8.36 12.68
N VAL A 137 24.13 -9.47 13.37
CA VAL A 137 23.17 -10.09 14.30
C VAL A 137 22.88 -9.19 15.50
N VAL A 138 23.89 -8.59 16.12
CA VAL A 138 23.71 -7.68 17.26
C VAL A 138 22.89 -6.44 16.85
N LEU A 139 23.20 -5.82 15.71
CA LEU A 139 22.43 -4.69 15.18
C LEU A 139 21.00 -5.10 14.87
N PHE A 140 20.81 -6.26 14.24
CA PHE A 140 19.50 -6.82 13.94
C PHE A 140 18.66 -7.00 15.21
N LEU A 141 19.19 -7.71 16.20
CA LEU A 141 18.49 -7.96 17.46
C LEU A 141 18.20 -6.67 18.23
N SER A 142 19.13 -5.71 18.25
CA SER A 142 18.94 -4.43 18.94
C SER A 142 17.78 -3.62 18.33
N LEU A 143 17.65 -3.58 17.00
CA LEU A 143 16.56 -2.88 16.33
C LEU A 143 15.21 -3.61 16.48
N VAL A 144 15.22 -4.95 16.46
CA VAL A 144 14.03 -5.75 16.76
C VAL A 144 13.55 -5.48 18.20
N LEU A 145 14.46 -5.46 19.17
CA LEU A 145 14.12 -5.12 20.56
C LEU A 145 13.60 -3.69 20.70
N LEU A 146 14.18 -2.73 19.99
CA LEU A 146 13.69 -1.34 19.94
C LEU A 146 12.23 -1.28 19.43
N THR A 147 11.91 -1.96 18.33
CA THR A 147 10.57 -1.97 17.76
C THR A 147 9.57 -2.68 18.66
N LEU A 148 9.96 -3.76 19.33
CA LEU A 148 9.18 -4.42 20.37
C LEU A 148 8.94 -3.50 21.58
N GLY A 149 9.93 -2.73 21.99
CA GLY A 149 9.84 -1.72 23.04
C GLY A 149 8.83 -0.62 22.71
N ILE A 150 8.85 -0.11 21.48
CA ILE A 150 7.87 0.88 20.98
C ILE A 150 6.45 0.27 20.99
N THR A 151 6.31 -0.97 20.53
CA THR A 151 5.02 -1.68 20.52
C THR A 151 4.47 -1.84 21.93
N TYR A 152 5.30 -2.27 22.88
CA TYR A 152 4.92 -2.42 24.28
C TYR A 152 4.53 -1.08 24.93
N TRP A 153 5.31 -0.02 24.67
CA TRP A 153 5.00 1.33 25.15
C TRP A 153 3.66 1.84 24.62
N ALA A 154 3.39 1.66 23.32
CA ALA A 154 2.14 2.08 22.69
C ALA A 154 0.95 1.23 23.17
N ALA A 155 1.14 -0.09 23.32
CA ALA A 155 0.11 -1.01 23.81
C ALA A 155 -0.40 -0.65 25.21
N ARG A 156 0.48 -0.17 26.10
CA ARG A 156 0.09 0.31 27.43
C ARG A 156 -0.81 1.55 27.41
N ARG A 157 -0.82 2.30 26.31
CA ARG A 157 -1.64 3.50 26.13
C ARG A 157 -2.96 3.24 25.45
N THR A 158 -3.12 2.10 24.80
CA THR A 158 -4.36 1.70 24.13
C THR A 158 -5.39 1.20 25.15
N LYS A 159 -6.45 1.97 25.37
CA LYS A 159 -7.47 1.69 26.39
C LYS A 159 -8.87 1.51 25.83
N SER A 160 -9.13 1.95 24.60
CA SER A 160 -10.45 1.90 23.94
C SER A 160 -10.40 1.22 22.57
N ALA A 161 -11.56 0.77 22.08
CA ALA A 161 -11.69 0.23 20.72
C ALA A 161 -11.29 1.25 19.66
N ALA A 162 -11.60 2.54 19.83
CA ALA A 162 -11.19 3.61 18.93
C ALA A 162 -9.66 3.76 18.86
N GLU A 163 -8.96 3.63 19.98
CA GLU A 163 -7.49 3.63 20.00
C GLU A 163 -6.91 2.36 19.39
N PHE A 164 -7.58 1.21 19.61
CA PHE A 164 -7.15 -0.07 19.07
C PHE A 164 -7.31 -0.16 17.55
N TYR A 165 -8.45 0.28 16.98
CA TYR A 165 -8.73 0.15 15.54
C TYR A 165 -8.37 1.38 14.72
N ALA A 166 -8.33 2.59 15.30
CA ALA A 166 -8.13 3.86 14.59
C ALA A 166 -7.13 4.80 15.25
N ALA A 167 -6.29 4.33 16.17
CA ALA A 167 -5.30 5.17 16.88
C ALA A 167 -5.91 6.46 17.50
N GLY A 168 -7.19 6.42 17.88
CA GLY A 168 -7.92 7.56 18.45
C GLY A 168 -8.21 8.70 17.46
N GLY A 169 -7.80 8.61 16.21
CA GLY A 169 -8.02 9.65 15.20
C GLY A 169 -7.17 10.91 15.38
N HIS A 170 -6.01 10.85 16.06
CA HIS A 170 -5.22 12.03 16.47
C HIS A 170 -3.95 12.25 15.67
N LEU A 171 -3.62 11.41 14.68
CA LEU A 171 -2.39 11.56 13.92
C LEU A 171 -2.42 12.82 13.04
N THR A 172 -1.28 13.51 12.96
CA THR A 172 -1.10 14.61 12.00
C THR A 172 -0.95 14.10 10.58
N GLY A 173 -1.13 14.97 9.58
CA GLY A 173 -0.98 14.60 8.18
C GLY A 173 0.39 14.02 7.83
N LEU A 174 1.46 14.57 8.40
CA LEU A 174 2.82 14.07 8.19
C LEU A 174 3.04 12.70 8.87
N GLN A 175 2.63 12.58 10.15
CA GLN A 175 2.76 11.32 10.89
C GLN A 175 2.01 10.19 10.18
N ASN A 176 0.76 10.42 9.80
CA ASN A 176 0.00 9.42 9.08
C ASN A 176 0.54 9.19 7.66
N GLY A 177 1.08 10.22 6.99
CA GLY A 177 1.77 10.06 5.71
C GLY A 177 3.00 9.16 5.80
N LEU A 178 3.82 9.31 6.85
CA LEU A 178 4.92 8.39 7.16
C LEU A 178 4.41 6.99 7.52
N ALA A 179 3.30 6.88 8.27
CA ALA A 179 2.72 5.58 8.58
C ALA A 179 2.21 4.85 7.31
N ILE A 180 1.56 5.57 6.38
CA ILE A 180 1.14 5.07 5.07
C ILE A 180 2.36 4.64 4.24
N ALA A 181 3.39 5.48 4.16
CA ALA A 181 4.63 5.13 3.49
C ALA A 181 5.26 3.88 4.13
N GLY A 182 5.23 3.79 5.46
CA GLY A 182 5.65 2.62 6.19
C GLY A 182 4.88 1.35 5.84
N ASP A 183 3.57 1.39 5.63
CA ASP A 183 2.78 0.23 5.20
C ASP A 183 3.16 -0.24 3.79
N VAL A 184 3.50 0.70 2.91
CA VAL A 184 3.82 0.44 1.50
C VAL A 184 5.27 0.01 1.31
N ILE A 185 6.21 0.68 1.98
CA ILE A 185 7.64 0.32 1.98
C ILE A 185 7.80 -0.97 2.80
N SER A 186 7.49 -2.09 2.19
CA SER A 186 7.43 -3.44 2.75
C SER A 186 8.56 -4.32 2.20
N ALA A 187 8.59 -5.60 2.57
CA ALA A 187 9.49 -6.57 1.92
C ALA A 187 9.33 -6.57 0.39
N GLY A 188 8.08 -6.49 -0.09
CA GLY A 188 7.81 -6.42 -1.53
C GLY A 188 8.40 -5.20 -2.20
N ALA A 189 8.28 -4.02 -1.55
CA ALA A 189 8.79 -2.77 -2.08
C ALA A 189 10.31 -2.64 -1.99
N PHE A 190 10.94 -3.20 -0.97
CA PHE A 190 12.40 -3.13 -0.81
C PHE A 190 13.10 -4.35 -1.42
N LEU A 191 12.91 -5.53 -0.82
CA LEU A 191 13.62 -6.74 -1.24
C LEU A 191 13.12 -7.22 -2.60
N GLY A 192 11.80 -7.26 -2.79
CA GLY A 192 11.19 -7.78 -4.00
C GLY A 192 11.46 -6.93 -5.24
N LEU A 193 11.27 -5.60 -5.18
CA LEU A 193 11.51 -4.73 -6.33
C LEU A 193 13.00 -4.60 -6.65
N ALA A 194 13.87 -4.46 -5.63
CA ALA A 194 15.32 -4.47 -5.88
C ALA A 194 15.77 -5.78 -6.54
N GLY A 195 15.20 -6.92 -6.11
CA GLY A 195 15.43 -8.22 -6.72
C GLY A 195 14.89 -8.34 -8.15
N LEU A 196 13.74 -7.71 -8.46
CA LEU A 196 13.22 -7.65 -9.83
C LEU A 196 14.13 -6.83 -10.75
N VAL A 197 14.63 -5.68 -10.28
CA VAL A 197 15.58 -4.87 -11.05
C VAL A 197 16.91 -5.60 -11.20
N TYR A 198 17.39 -6.27 -10.16
CA TYR A 198 18.60 -7.09 -10.20
C TYR A 198 18.50 -8.21 -11.26
N GLY A 199 17.38 -8.94 -11.32
CA GLY A 199 17.22 -10.08 -12.23
C GLY A 199 16.69 -9.73 -13.62
N ASN A 200 15.96 -8.62 -13.76
CA ASN A 200 15.25 -8.27 -14.98
C ASN A 200 15.53 -6.85 -15.50
N GLY A 201 16.41 -6.12 -14.83
CA GLY A 201 16.75 -4.76 -15.23
C GLY A 201 15.58 -3.80 -15.18
N PHE A 202 15.40 -3.03 -16.24
CA PHE A 202 14.34 -2.02 -16.30
C PHE A 202 12.92 -2.59 -16.36
N ASP A 203 12.73 -3.88 -16.58
CA ASP A 203 11.44 -4.53 -16.36
C ASP A 203 10.97 -4.36 -14.89
N GLY A 204 11.90 -4.40 -13.91
CA GLY A 204 11.58 -4.11 -12.52
C GLY A 204 11.08 -2.68 -12.25
N LEU A 205 11.51 -1.70 -13.06
CA LEU A 205 11.06 -0.31 -12.95
C LEU A 205 9.58 -0.13 -13.32
N LEU A 206 9.02 -0.98 -14.16
CA LEU A 206 7.59 -0.97 -14.48
C LEU A 206 6.77 -1.17 -13.20
N TYR A 207 7.19 -2.11 -12.36
CA TYR A 207 6.56 -2.34 -11.06
C TYR A 207 6.72 -1.13 -10.13
N ALA A 208 7.91 -0.55 -10.03
CA ALA A 208 8.17 0.62 -9.18
C ALA A 208 7.33 1.83 -9.61
N ALA A 209 7.29 2.15 -10.90
CA ALA A 209 6.48 3.23 -11.44
C ALA A 209 4.97 2.95 -11.24
N GLY A 210 4.52 1.73 -11.54
CA GLY A 210 3.14 1.32 -11.38
C GLY A 210 2.64 1.42 -9.93
N TYR A 211 3.40 0.90 -8.98
CA TYR A 211 3.05 1.03 -7.55
C TYR A 211 2.98 2.48 -7.09
N SER A 212 3.88 3.34 -7.56
CA SER A 212 3.92 4.74 -7.14
C SER A 212 2.68 5.53 -7.55
N VAL A 213 2.12 5.25 -8.72
CA VAL A 213 0.99 6.03 -9.28
C VAL A 213 -0.36 5.68 -8.66
N GLY A 214 -0.51 4.51 -8.05
CA GLY A 214 -1.76 4.10 -7.40
C GLY A 214 -2.12 4.97 -6.18
N TYR A 215 -1.13 5.47 -5.43
CA TYR A 215 -1.37 6.28 -4.22
C TYR A 215 -1.93 7.68 -4.50
N PRO A 216 -1.41 8.44 -5.47
CA PRO A 216 -2.08 9.66 -5.94
C PRO A 216 -3.53 9.44 -6.36
N VAL A 217 -3.89 8.32 -7.00
CA VAL A 217 -5.29 7.99 -7.35
C VAL A 217 -6.17 7.91 -6.10
N ILE A 218 -5.69 7.31 -5.01
CA ILE A 218 -6.41 7.31 -3.72
C ILE A 218 -6.62 8.74 -3.22
N THR A 219 -5.60 9.59 -3.32
CA THR A 219 -5.70 11.00 -2.91
C THR A 219 -6.77 11.73 -3.71
N LEU A 220 -6.78 11.54 -5.03
CA LEU A 220 -7.64 12.24 -5.96
C LEU A 220 -9.11 11.82 -5.87
N LEU A 221 -9.38 10.52 -5.66
CA LEU A 221 -10.73 9.96 -5.70
C LEU A 221 -11.35 9.75 -4.33
N PHE A 222 -10.57 9.33 -3.32
CA PHE A 222 -11.15 8.66 -2.16
C PHE A 222 -10.85 9.31 -0.81
N ALA A 223 -9.70 9.95 -0.61
CA ALA A 223 -9.15 10.29 0.70
C ALA A 223 -10.13 11.02 1.64
N ASP A 224 -10.78 12.06 1.16
CA ASP A 224 -11.75 12.85 1.93
C ASP A 224 -13.07 12.11 2.17
N ARG A 225 -13.54 11.39 1.15
CA ARG A 225 -14.83 10.70 1.18
C ARG A 225 -14.81 9.51 2.11
N MET A 226 -13.74 8.72 2.05
CA MET A 226 -13.55 7.58 2.95
C MET A 226 -13.49 8.04 4.40
N ARG A 227 -12.73 9.11 4.69
CA ARG A 227 -12.62 9.65 6.04
C ARG A 227 -13.97 10.10 6.61
N ASN A 228 -14.84 10.67 5.77
CA ASN A 228 -16.14 11.17 6.20
C ASN A 228 -17.21 10.08 6.35
N LEU A 229 -17.11 8.97 5.62
CA LEU A 229 -18.10 7.89 5.63
C LEU A 229 -17.85 6.80 6.65
N GLY A 230 -16.62 6.32 6.73
CA GLY A 230 -16.27 5.15 7.54
C GLY A 230 -15.93 5.50 8.98
N LYS A 231 -15.79 4.45 9.79
CA LYS A 231 -15.40 4.53 11.19
C LYS A 231 -14.10 3.78 11.48
N PHE A 232 -14.00 2.50 11.06
CA PHE A 232 -12.86 1.63 11.35
C PHE A 232 -12.40 0.80 10.16
N THR A 233 -13.33 0.28 9.34
CA THR A 233 -13.05 -0.73 8.32
C THR A 233 -13.57 -0.33 6.94
N PHE A 234 -13.12 -1.07 5.91
CA PHE A 234 -13.68 -0.98 4.56
C PHE A 234 -15.20 -1.23 4.54
N ALA A 235 -15.65 -2.20 5.36
CA ALA A 235 -17.06 -2.55 5.47
C ALA A 235 -17.93 -1.36 5.89
N ASP A 236 -17.46 -0.50 6.80
CA ASP A 236 -18.20 0.67 7.26
C ASP A 236 -18.50 1.66 6.14
N ILE A 237 -17.59 1.78 5.14
CA ILE A 237 -17.77 2.68 4.01
C ILE A 237 -18.84 2.15 3.06
N VAL A 238 -18.71 0.88 2.67
CA VAL A 238 -19.58 0.29 1.64
C VAL A 238 -20.96 -0.07 2.16
N SER A 239 -21.10 -0.33 3.47
CA SER A 239 -22.40 -0.60 4.12
C SER A 239 -23.14 0.65 4.57
N TYR A 240 -22.61 1.87 4.36
CA TYR A 240 -23.24 3.10 4.86
C TYR A 240 -24.69 3.28 4.40
N ARG A 241 -25.00 3.01 3.14
CA ARG A 241 -26.36 3.03 2.57
C ARG A 241 -26.87 1.70 2.08
N LEU A 242 -25.95 0.76 1.80
CA LEU A 242 -26.29 -0.57 1.35
C LEU A 242 -26.65 -1.47 2.56
N SER A 243 -27.27 -2.63 2.32
CA SER A 243 -27.65 -3.55 3.40
C SER A 243 -26.42 -4.01 4.18
N GLU A 244 -26.45 -3.81 5.49
CA GLU A 244 -25.29 -4.00 6.37
C GLU A 244 -24.75 -5.44 6.32
N THR A 245 -25.61 -6.44 6.59
CA THR A 245 -25.18 -7.83 6.71
C THR A 245 -24.50 -8.37 5.44
N PRO A 246 -25.09 -8.31 4.22
CA PRO A 246 -24.44 -8.86 3.03
C PRO A 246 -23.19 -8.07 2.63
N MET A 247 -23.17 -6.75 2.85
CA MET A 247 -22.01 -5.93 2.53
C MET A 247 -20.85 -6.18 3.50
N ARG A 248 -21.11 -6.33 4.81
CA ARG A 248 -20.08 -6.69 5.79
C ARG A 248 -19.53 -8.09 5.55
N CYS A 249 -20.40 -9.07 5.17
CA CYS A 249 -19.94 -10.41 4.78
C CYS A 249 -18.97 -10.34 3.59
N PHE A 250 -19.36 -9.67 2.51
CA PHE A 250 -18.51 -9.50 1.34
C PHE A 250 -17.20 -8.80 1.68
N ALA A 251 -17.27 -7.67 2.37
CA ALA A 251 -16.10 -6.87 2.72
C ALA A 251 -15.14 -7.63 3.65
N ALA A 252 -15.66 -8.40 4.61
CA ALA A 252 -14.84 -9.22 5.50
C ALA A 252 -14.15 -10.35 4.74
N VAL A 253 -14.87 -11.12 3.91
CA VAL A 253 -14.29 -12.20 3.10
C VAL A 253 -13.21 -11.65 2.15
N SER A 254 -13.50 -10.57 1.44
CA SER A 254 -12.53 -9.90 0.57
C SER A 254 -11.30 -9.41 1.33
N THR A 255 -11.49 -8.79 2.51
CA THR A 255 -10.39 -8.35 3.39
C THR A 255 -9.52 -9.53 3.82
N LEU A 256 -10.14 -10.65 4.23
CA LEU A 256 -9.42 -11.84 4.66
C LEU A 256 -8.57 -12.43 3.54
N VAL A 257 -9.12 -12.57 2.35
CA VAL A 257 -8.38 -13.06 1.19
C VAL A 257 -7.18 -12.16 0.88
N ILE A 258 -7.40 -10.85 0.77
CA ILE A 258 -6.34 -9.88 0.46
C ILE A 258 -5.24 -9.91 1.53
N VAL A 259 -5.62 -9.96 2.81
CA VAL A 259 -4.67 -10.02 3.93
C VAL A 259 -3.84 -11.29 3.89
N ILE A 260 -4.46 -12.46 3.69
CA ILE A 260 -3.77 -13.75 3.63
C ILE A 260 -2.73 -13.76 2.50
N PHE A 261 -3.12 -13.38 1.28
CA PHE A 261 -2.19 -13.33 0.16
C PHE A 261 -1.05 -12.33 0.38
N TYR A 262 -1.32 -11.20 1.03
CA TYR A 262 -0.27 -10.23 1.33
C TYR A 262 0.66 -10.72 2.45
N LEU A 263 0.15 -11.44 3.43
CA LEU A 263 0.97 -12.07 4.48
C LEU A 263 1.95 -13.08 3.89
N ILE A 264 1.56 -13.87 2.88
CA ILE A 264 2.48 -14.78 2.17
C ILE A 264 3.71 -14.02 1.67
N ALA A 265 3.50 -12.89 0.97
CA ALA A 265 4.60 -12.08 0.44
C ALA A 265 5.54 -11.58 1.54
N GLN A 266 5.01 -11.16 2.68
CA GLN A 266 5.82 -10.68 3.80
C GLN A 266 6.60 -11.82 4.48
N MET A 267 5.96 -12.97 4.65
CA MET A 267 6.57 -14.14 5.29
C MET A 267 7.72 -14.71 4.44
N VAL A 268 7.52 -14.84 3.12
CA VAL A 268 8.62 -15.25 2.21
C VAL A 268 9.84 -14.35 2.37
N GLY A 269 9.66 -13.03 2.45
CA GLY A 269 10.77 -12.09 2.63
C GLY A 269 11.46 -12.22 4.00
N ALA A 270 10.68 -12.42 5.04
CA ALA A 270 11.20 -12.56 6.40
C ALA A 270 11.97 -13.87 6.59
N GLY A 271 11.43 -15.00 6.09
CA GLY A 271 12.07 -16.30 6.14
C GLY A 271 13.43 -16.31 5.42
N GLN A 272 13.46 -15.77 4.17
CA GLN A 272 14.70 -15.67 3.38
C GLN A 272 15.74 -14.75 4.05
N LEU A 273 15.31 -13.66 4.68
CA LEU A 273 16.22 -12.74 5.37
C LEU A 273 16.82 -13.39 6.63
N VAL A 274 16.02 -14.10 7.41
CA VAL A 274 16.49 -14.81 8.61
C VAL A 274 17.37 -16.00 8.23
N GLU A 275 17.02 -16.75 7.18
CA GLU A 275 17.88 -17.80 6.60
C GLU A 275 19.26 -17.24 6.24
N LEU A 276 19.30 -16.11 5.52
CA LEU A 276 20.56 -15.47 5.10
C LEU A 276 21.43 -14.99 6.28
N LEU A 277 20.81 -14.38 7.30
CA LEU A 277 21.54 -13.76 8.41
C LEU A 277 22.04 -14.76 9.45
N PHE A 278 21.26 -15.80 9.72
CA PHE A 278 21.53 -16.74 10.80
C PHE A 278 22.00 -18.11 10.30
N GLY A 279 21.97 -18.36 8.98
CA GLY A 279 22.32 -19.66 8.40
C GLY A 279 21.35 -20.79 8.78
N LEU A 280 20.12 -20.45 9.18
CA LEU A 280 19.09 -21.42 9.53
C LEU A 280 18.45 -21.99 8.27
N ASP A 281 17.98 -23.24 8.33
CA ASP A 281 17.10 -23.76 7.27
C ASP A 281 15.83 -22.90 7.17
N TYR A 282 15.36 -22.66 5.94
CA TYR A 282 14.23 -21.76 5.65
C TYR A 282 12.98 -22.06 6.48
N VAL A 283 12.65 -23.35 6.67
CA VAL A 283 11.42 -23.74 7.40
C VAL A 283 11.52 -23.35 8.86
N TYR A 284 12.68 -23.53 9.50
CA TYR A 284 12.87 -23.10 10.89
C TYR A 284 12.92 -21.59 11.02
N ALA A 285 13.53 -20.89 10.05
CA ALA A 285 13.53 -19.43 9.99
C ALA A 285 12.08 -18.90 9.90
N GLU A 286 11.27 -19.49 9.03
CA GLU A 286 9.86 -19.11 8.82
C GLU A 286 9.01 -19.33 10.07
N ILE A 287 9.17 -20.46 10.76
CA ILE A 287 8.47 -20.74 12.03
C ILE A 287 8.88 -19.72 13.10
N ALA A 288 10.17 -19.43 13.25
CA ALA A 288 10.66 -18.46 14.22
C ALA A 288 10.09 -17.06 13.96
N VAL A 289 10.05 -16.64 12.70
CA VAL A 289 9.43 -15.38 12.27
C VAL A 289 7.94 -15.39 12.57
N GLY A 290 7.22 -16.46 12.27
CA GLY A 290 5.78 -16.59 12.54
C GLY A 290 5.44 -16.46 14.03
N VAL A 291 6.21 -17.10 14.90
CA VAL A 291 6.06 -16.98 16.36
C VAL A 291 6.29 -15.53 16.80
N LEU A 292 7.38 -14.92 16.35
CA LEU A 292 7.70 -13.52 16.68
C LEU A 292 6.61 -12.56 16.18
N MET A 293 6.08 -12.78 14.97
CA MET A 293 4.97 -12.04 14.40
C MET A 293 3.72 -12.11 15.27
N VAL A 294 3.30 -13.32 15.67
CA VAL A 294 2.12 -13.52 16.53
C VAL A 294 2.33 -12.78 17.85
N CYS A 295 3.48 -12.93 18.50
CA CYS A 295 3.81 -12.21 19.73
C CYS A 295 3.72 -10.69 19.53
N TYR A 296 4.27 -10.17 18.44
CA TYR A 296 4.26 -8.75 18.12
C TYR A 296 2.85 -8.18 17.96
N VAL A 297 1.96 -8.90 17.24
CA VAL A 297 0.60 -8.44 16.94
C VAL A 297 -0.33 -8.55 18.15
N LEU A 298 -0.18 -9.59 18.99
CA LEU A 298 -1.02 -9.80 20.18
C LEU A 298 -0.99 -8.63 21.18
N PHE A 299 0.13 -7.91 21.24
CA PHE A 299 0.32 -6.75 22.12
C PHE A 299 0.06 -5.41 21.44
N GLY A 300 0.04 -5.37 20.09
CA GLY A 300 -0.18 -4.17 19.30
C GLY A 300 -1.65 -3.78 19.15
N GLY A 301 -1.88 -2.66 18.51
CA GLY A 301 -3.15 -2.13 18.01
C GLY A 301 -2.79 -1.06 16.99
N MET A 302 -3.75 -0.34 16.42
CA MET A 302 -3.47 0.66 15.39
C MET A 302 -2.54 1.78 15.88
N MET A 303 -2.60 2.15 17.17
CA MET A 303 -1.67 3.13 17.77
C MET A 303 -0.23 2.62 17.71
N ALA A 304 -0.01 1.38 18.15
CA ALA A 304 1.33 0.77 18.15
C ALA A 304 1.85 0.59 16.73
N THR A 305 1.03 0.02 15.83
CA THR A 305 1.41 -0.16 14.43
C THR A 305 1.72 1.16 13.75
N SER A 306 0.97 2.25 14.03
CA SER A 306 1.24 3.56 13.44
C SER A 306 2.60 4.13 13.85
N TRP A 307 2.95 4.10 15.14
CA TRP A 307 4.25 4.59 15.59
C TRP A 307 5.42 3.77 15.07
N VAL A 308 5.29 2.45 15.06
CA VAL A 308 6.32 1.58 14.49
C VAL A 308 6.46 1.81 12.98
N GLN A 309 5.36 2.00 12.25
CA GLN A 309 5.39 2.34 10.83
C GLN A 309 6.08 3.67 10.56
N ILE A 310 5.85 4.70 11.40
CA ILE A 310 6.53 6.00 11.28
C ILE A 310 8.04 5.83 11.46
N VAL A 311 8.47 5.20 12.54
CA VAL A 311 9.90 5.01 12.83
C VAL A 311 10.59 4.21 11.74
N LYS A 312 10.01 3.08 11.33
CA LYS A 312 10.60 2.26 10.27
C LYS A 312 10.62 2.97 8.91
N ALA A 313 9.60 3.78 8.58
CA ALA A 313 9.61 4.54 7.32
C ALA A 313 10.80 5.49 7.27
N VAL A 314 11.05 6.21 8.37
CA VAL A 314 12.23 7.10 8.47
C VAL A 314 13.53 6.31 8.34
N LEU A 315 13.66 5.19 9.07
CA LEU A 315 14.86 4.35 9.01
C LEU A 315 15.07 3.75 7.61
N MET A 316 14.00 3.33 6.94
CA MET A 316 14.09 2.74 5.60
C MET A 316 14.43 3.77 4.52
N LEU A 317 13.85 4.97 4.61
CA LEU A 317 14.22 6.09 3.73
C LEU A 317 15.70 6.46 3.93
N PHE A 318 16.17 6.50 5.16
CA PHE A 318 17.58 6.75 5.48
C PHE A 318 18.48 5.63 4.94
N ALA A 319 18.14 4.35 5.20
CA ALA A 319 18.88 3.19 4.71
C ALA A 319 18.98 3.18 3.18
N GLY A 320 17.85 3.35 2.49
CA GLY A 320 17.79 3.38 1.02
C GLY A 320 18.59 4.54 0.43
N THR A 321 18.49 5.74 1.04
CA THR A 321 19.27 6.91 0.60
C THR A 321 20.77 6.66 0.78
N THR A 322 21.18 6.16 1.95
CA THR A 322 22.60 5.86 2.22
C THR A 322 23.14 4.81 1.25
N MET A 323 22.38 3.73 1.01
CA MET A 323 22.76 2.71 0.03
C MET A 323 22.94 3.28 -1.37
N ALA A 324 21.98 4.07 -1.84
CA ALA A 324 22.02 4.67 -3.17
C ALA A 324 23.20 5.65 -3.31
N VAL A 325 23.44 6.47 -2.28
CA VAL A 325 24.58 7.41 -2.25
C VAL A 325 25.92 6.65 -2.26
N LEU A 326 26.09 5.64 -1.43
CA LEU A 326 27.32 4.84 -1.39
C LEU A 326 27.55 4.07 -2.69
N ALA A 327 26.48 3.51 -3.26
CA ALA A 327 26.55 2.85 -4.56
C ALA A 327 26.96 3.80 -5.69
N LEU A 328 26.38 4.99 -5.76
CA LEU A 328 26.78 6.02 -6.74
C LEU A 328 28.20 6.53 -6.50
N ALA A 329 28.62 6.68 -5.24
CA ALA A 329 29.97 7.09 -4.88
C ALA A 329 31.04 6.09 -5.39
N ALA A 330 30.73 4.78 -5.39
CA ALA A 330 31.60 3.75 -5.97
C ALA A 330 31.87 3.96 -7.48
N PHE A 331 31.01 4.70 -8.17
CA PHE A 331 31.14 5.07 -9.59
C PHE A 331 31.43 6.57 -9.79
N GLY A 332 31.94 7.27 -8.76
CA GLY A 332 32.23 8.71 -8.84
C GLY A 332 30.98 9.56 -9.12
N PHE A 333 29.80 9.10 -8.70
CA PHE A 333 28.47 9.69 -8.98
C PHE A 333 28.09 9.71 -10.46
N ASP A 334 28.76 8.90 -11.29
CA ASP A 334 28.36 8.70 -12.69
C ASP A 334 27.40 7.50 -12.82
N TYR A 335 26.12 7.81 -12.95
CA TYR A 335 25.08 6.80 -13.14
C TYR A 335 25.24 6.02 -14.45
N ASN A 336 25.77 6.65 -15.52
CA ASN A 336 26.01 5.95 -16.79
C ASN A 336 27.16 4.95 -16.68
N ALA A 337 28.21 5.26 -15.92
CA ALA A 337 29.29 4.31 -15.63
C ALA A 337 28.75 3.06 -14.89
N MET A 338 27.88 3.26 -13.89
CA MET A 338 27.21 2.15 -13.18
C MET A 338 26.33 1.31 -14.12
N LEU A 339 25.54 1.95 -15.02
CA LEU A 339 24.73 1.23 -16.01
C LEU A 339 25.59 0.45 -17.00
N THR A 340 26.68 1.03 -17.49
CA THR A 340 27.60 0.38 -18.42
C THR A 340 28.18 -0.90 -17.79
N GLN A 341 28.60 -0.83 -16.53
CA GLN A 341 29.10 -2.00 -15.81
C GLN A 341 27.98 -3.03 -15.59
N ALA A 342 26.78 -2.61 -15.23
CA ALA A 342 25.64 -3.52 -15.08
C ALA A 342 25.32 -4.26 -16.38
N VAL A 343 25.31 -3.57 -17.53
CA VAL A 343 25.12 -4.17 -18.86
C VAL A 343 26.22 -5.15 -19.22
N ALA A 344 27.46 -4.85 -18.88
CA ALA A 344 28.60 -5.73 -19.17
C ALA A 344 28.53 -7.06 -18.40
N ILE A 345 28.06 -7.02 -17.14
CA ILE A 345 28.03 -8.19 -16.26
C ILE A 345 26.74 -9.02 -16.43
N HIS A 346 25.60 -8.36 -16.68
CA HIS A 346 24.31 -9.04 -16.69
C HIS A 346 24.14 -9.95 -17.90
N PRO A 347 23.60 -11.18 -17.77
CA PRO A 347 23.42 -12.11 -18.88
C PRO A 347 22.55 -11.59 -20.04
N LYS A 348 21.64 -10.65 -19.76
CA LYS A 348 20.78 -10.00 -20.76
C LYS A 348 21.48 -8.88 -21.53
N HIS A 349 22.69 -8.48 -21.12
CA HIS A 349 23.42 -7.36 -21.75
C HIS A 349 22.54 -6.13 -22.01
N ASN A 350 22.55 -5.59 -23.23
CA ASN A 350 21.76 -4.40 -23.60
C ASN A 350 20.24 -4.58 -23.41
N ALA A 351 19.73 -5.81 -23.40
CA ALA A 351 18.33 -6.08 -23.10
C ALA A 351 17.93 -5.76 -21.64
N LEU A 352 18.91 -5.59 -20.75
CA LEU A 352 18.71 -5.09 -19.38
C LEU A 352 18.08 -3.68 -19.37
N LEU A 353 18.38 -2.86 -20.37
CA LEU A 353 17.96 -1.46 -20.48
C LEU A 353 16.61 -1.26 -21.19
N ALA A 354 15.94 -2.35 -21.55
CA ALA A 354 14.69 -2.32 -22.30
C ALA A 354 13.61 -3.17 -21.62
N PRO A 355 12.31 -2.89 -21.83
CA PRO A 355 11.20 -3.69 -21.31
C PRO A 355 11.04 -4.98 -22.14
N THR A 356 11.89 -5.97 -21.89
CA THR A 356 11.96 -7.19 -22.69
C THR A 356 10.92 -8.23 -22.33
N SER A 357 10.77 -8.54 -21.03
CA SER A 357 9.82 -9.57 -20.56
C SER A 357 8.37 -9.13 -20.78
N PHE A 358 8.09 -7.84 -20.70
CA PHE A 358 6.76 -7.28 -20.88
C PHE A 358 6.33 -7.22 -22.35
N ALA A 359 7.28 -7.08 -23.26
CA ALA A 359 7.02 -7.14 -24.70
C ALA A 359 6.60 -8.54 -25.17
N LEU A 360 7.03 -9.59 -24.46
CA LEU A 360 6.65 -10.97 -24.77
C LEU A 360 5.20 -11.29 -24.33
N ALA A 361 4.63 -10.51 -23.40
CA ALA A 361 3.28 -10.70 -22.90
C ALA A 361 2.51 -9.37 -22.79
N PRO A 362 2.22 -8.69 -23.92
CA PRO A 362 1.70 -7.33 -23.92
C PRO A 362 0.35 -7.18 -23.18
N MET A 363 -0.54 -8.16 -23.28
CA MET A 363 -1.82 -8.15 -22.58
C MET A 363 -1.65 -8.30 -21.06
N SER A 364 -0.71 -9.13 -20.59
CA SER A 364 -0.37 -9.23 -19.17
C SER A 364 0.24 -7.93 -18.64
N THR A 365 1.05 -7.23 -19.46
CA THR A 365 1.64 -5.92 -19.13
C THR A 365 0.54 -4.86 -18.93
N MET A 366 -0.43 -4.80 -19.83
CA MET A 366 -1.59 -3.91 -19.68
C MET A 366 -2.43 -4.27 -18.46
N SER A 367 -2.63 -5.57 -18.22
CA SER A 367 -3.35 -6.07 -17.05
C SER A 367 -2.67 -5.68 -15.74
N LEU A 368 -1.34 -5.78 -15.68
CA LEU A 368 -0.53 -5.33 -14.56
C LEU A 368 -0.66 -3.81 -14.33
N GLY A 369 -0.62 -3.02 -15.41
CA GLY A 369 -0.80 -1.57 -15.33
C GLY A 369 -2.14 -1.16 -14.70
N ILE A 370 -3.23 -1.81 -15.12
CA ILE A 370 -4.57 -1.61 -14.56
C ILE A 370 -4.60 -2.01 -13.09
N ALA A 371 -4.03 -3.18 -12.75
CA ALA A 371 -3.94 -3.65 -11.37
C ALA A 371 -3.26 -2.64 -10.47
N MET A 372 -2.10 -2.14 -10.86
CA MET A 372 -1.31 -1.21 -10.04
C MET A 372 -1.94 0.17 -9.93
N PHE A 373 -2.56 0.66 -11.00
CA PHE A 373 -3.20 1.98 -10.99
C PHE A 373 -4.41 2.06 -10.07
N PHE A 374 -5.24 1.01 -10.03
CA PHE A 374 -6.50 1.01 -9.29
C PHE A 374 -6.48 0.16 -8.02
N GLY A 375 -5.64 -0.88 -7.96
CA GLY A 375 -5.73 -1.88 -6.89
C GLY A 375 -5.34 -1.38 -5.52
N SER A 376 -4.41 -0.42 -5.44
CA SER A 376 -4.05 0.23 -4.18
C SER A 376 -5.25 0.89 -3.50
N CYS A 377 -6.26 1.34 -4.27
CA CYS A 377 -7.50 1.92 -3.76
C CYS A 377 -8.37 0.90 -3.01
N GLY A 378 -8.23 -0.39 -3.31
CA GLY A 378 -9.04 -1.47 -2.73
C GLY A 378 -8.37 -2.20 -1.55
N LEU A 379 -7.19 -1.78 -1.10
CA LEU A 379 -6.45 -2.44 -0.02
C LEU A 379 -6.99 -2.08 1.36
N PRO A 380 -7.56 -3.03 2.13
CA PRO A 380 -8.27 -2.74 3.38
C PRO A 380 -7.38 -2.09 4.44
N HIS A 381 -6.14 -2.54 4.61
CA HIS A 381 -5.20 -2.00 5.60
C HIS A 381 -4.80 -0.54 5.31
N LEU A 382 -4.74 -0.13 4.04
CA LEU A 382 -4.52 1.28 3.67
C LEU A 382 -5.77 2.13 3.92
N ILE A 383 -6.96 1.56 3.67
CA ILE A 383 -8.24 2.24 3.93
C ILE A 383 -8.39 2.58 5.42
N MET A 384 -7.97 1.70 6.32
CA MET A 384 -7.99 1.94 7.77
C MET A 384 -7.17 3.17 8.18
N ARG A 385 -6.13 3.55 7.42
CA ARG A 385 -5.32 4.75 7.70
C ARG A 385 -6.07 6.06 7.58
N PHE A 386 -7.19 6.11 6.85
CA PHE A 386 -8.02 7.31 6.77
C PHE A 386 -8.75 7.60 8.09
N PHE A 387 -8.94 6.62 8.95
CA PHE A 387 -9.63 6.77 10.23
C PHE A 387 -8.69 7.16 11.38
N THR A 388 -7.38 7.12 11.17
CA THR A 388 -6.37 7.49 12.17
C THR A 388 -6.14 9.02 12.29
N VAL A 389 -6.74 9.81 11.42
CA VAL A 389 -6.63 11.28 11.37
C VAL A 389 -7.96 11.96 11.72
N PRO A 390 -7.94 13.23 12.20
CA PRO A 390 -9.16 13.88 12.73
C PRO A 390 -10.17 14.27 11.64
N ASP A 391 -9.73 14.64 10.45
CA ASP A 391 -10.58 15.22 9.43
C ASP A 391 -10.14 14.90 7.98
N ALA A 392 -11.02 15.20 7.01
CA ALA A 392 -10.78 14.97 5.60
C ALA A 392 -9.60 15.76 5.02
N ARG A 393 -9.31 16.97 5.55
CA ARG A 393 -8.16 17.77 5.14
C ARG A 393 -6.85 17.08 5.53
N THR A 394 -6.79 16.61 6.76
CA THR A 394 -5.65 15.85 7.28
C THR A 394 -5.48 14.53 6.53
N ALA A 395 -6.57 13.85 6.16
CA ALA A 395 -6.53 12.64 5.33
C ALA A 395 -5.91 12.90 3.95
N ARG A 396 -6.29 13.97 3.25
CA ARG A 396 -5.66 14.35 1.97
C ARG A 396 -4.18 14.68 2.13
N MET A 397 -3.82 15.43 3.18
CA MET A 397 -2.41 15.75 3.46
C MET A 397 -1.60 14.49 3.78
N SER A 398 -2.17 13.53 4.51
CA SER A 398 -1.53 12.24 4.81
C SER A 398 -1.20 11.46 3.53
N MET A 399 -2.17 11.37 2.61
CA MET A 399 -1.95 10.67 1.33
C MET A 399 -0.94 11.37 0.43
N LEU A 400 -0.92 12.72 0.44
CA LEU A 400 0.09 13.47 -0.31
C LEU A 400 1.50 13.19 0.24
N TRP A 401 1.71 13.30 1.55
CA TRP A 401 3.00 12.97 2.17
C TRP A 401 3.38 11.52 1.94
N GLY A 402 2.42 10.59 2.09
CA GLY A 402 2.63 9.18 1.76
C GLY A 402 3.10 8.99 0.33
N SER A 403 2.45 9.63 -0.65
CA SER A 403 2.82 9.55 -2.07
C SER A 403 4.22 10.11 -2.35
N VAL A 404 4.61 11.21 -1.69
CA VAL A 404 5.97 11.79 -1.78
C VAL A 404 7.02 10.80 -1.28
N PHE A 405 6.84 10.25 -0.09
CA PHE A 405 7.82 9.32 0.50
C PHE A 405 7.90 8.00 -0.27
N ILE A 406 6.77 7.48 -0.72
CA ILE A 406 6.69 6.26 -1.54
C ILE A 406 7.39 6.48 -2.89
N GLY A 407 7.06 7.57 -3.60
CA GLY A 407 7.68 7.90 -4.88
C GLY A 407 9.20 8.07 -4.76
N TYR A 408 9.65 8.80 -3.74
CA TYR A 408 11.08 8.94 -3.44
C TYR A 408 11.77 7.60 -3.21
N PHE A 409 11.16 6.73 -2.39
CA PHE A 409 11.73 5.41 -2.10
C PHE A 409 11.82 4.54 -3.36
N PHE A 410 10.79 4.54 -4.21
CA PHE A 410 10.83 3.76 -5.46
C PHE A 410 11.86 4.27 -6.47
N ALA A 411 12.13 5.59 -6.46
CA ALA A 411 13.24 6.13 -7.23
C ALA A 411 14.60 5.60 -6.71
N LEU A 412 14.78 5.52 -5.38
CA LEU A 412 15.99 4.93 -4.78
C LEU A 412 16.14 3.44 -5.13
N ILE A 413 15.05 2.67 -5.14
CA ILE A 413 15.07 1.24 -5.50
C ILE A 413 15.59 1.01 -6.92
N SER A 414 15.32 1.92 -7.83
CA SER A 414 15.84 1.86 -9.19
C SER A 414 17.37 1.91 -9.22
N ILE A 415 17.97 2.77 -8.39
CA ILE A 415 19.43 2.87 -8.25
C ILE A 415 19.97 1.63 -7.53
N ILE A 416 19.33 1.22 -6.42
CA ILE A 416 19.76 0.06 -5.60
C ILE A 416 19.75 -1.22 -6.42
N GLY A 417 18.71 -1.46 -7.23
CA GLY A 417 18.62 -2.67 -8.05
C GLY A 417 19.71 -2.75 -9.12
N VAL A 418 19.98 -1.63 -9.84
CA VAL A 418 21.04 -1.56 -10.84
C VAL A 418 22.41 -1.67 -10.21
N ALA A 419 22.65 -1.01 -9.08
CA ALA A 419 23.88 -1.13 -8.31
C ALA A 419 24.12 -2.57 -7.83
N GLY A 420 23.06 -3.30 -7.46
CA GLY A 420 23.12 -4.73 -7.15
C GLY A 420 23.68 -5.55 -8.32
N VAL A 421 23.24 -5.26 -9.57
CA VAL A 421 23.83 -5.90 -10.75
C VAL A 421 25.29 -5.54 -10.89
N ALA A 422 25.64 -4.25 -10.82
CA ALA A 422 26.99 -3.77 -11.08
C ALA A 422 28.04 -4.21 -10.04
N LEU A 423 27.65 -4.33 -8.76
CA LEU A 423 28.58 -4.56 -7.65
C LEU A 423 28.46 -5.96 -7.02
N VAL A 424 27.35 -6.69 -7.25
CA VAL A 424 27.12 -7.98 -6.58
C VAL A 424 27.12 -9.15 -7.55
N MET A 425 26.52 -8.99 -8.76
CA MET A 425 26.31 -10.11 -9.68
C MET A 425 27.60 -10.74 -10.19
N GLY A 426 28.69 -9.98 -10.32
CA GLY A 426 29.99 -10.47 -10.77
C GLY A 426 30.90 -11.04 -9.68
N ASP A 427 30.54 -10.88 -8.41
CA ASP A 427 31.39 -11.24 -7.28
C ASP A 427 31.01 -12.61 -6.69
N LYS A 428 31.92 -13.55 -6.79
CA LYS A 428 31.75 -14.95 -6.35
C LYS A 428 31.39 -15.09 -4.87
N GLN A 429 31.74 -14.11 -4.02
CA GLN A 429 31.44 -14.18 -2.60
C GLN A 429 29.92 -14.15 -2.31
N TYR A 430 29.11 -13.59 -3.23
CA TYR A 430 27.66 -13.51 -3.11
C TYR A 430 26.92 -14.61 -3.87
N LEU A 431 27.66 -15.45 -4.61
CA LEU A 431 27.08 -16.46 -5.49
C LEU A 431 27.26 -17.87 -4.93
N THR A 432 26.27 -18.71 -5.15
CA THR A 432 26.37 -20.16 -4.92
C THR A 432 27.32 -20.81 -5.95
N ALA A 433 27.68 -22.07 -5.74
CA ALA A 433 28.46 -22.84 -6.70
C ALA A 433 27.78 -22.96 -8.09
N SER A 434 26.46 -22.83 -8.15
CA SER A 434 25.68 -22.80 -9.39
C SER A 434 25.60 -21.42 -10.05
N GLY A 435 26.21 -20.38 -9.48
CA GLY A 435 26.15 -19.00 -9.98
C GLY A 435 24.88 -18.24 -9.62
N ALA A 436 23.98 -18.81 -8.81
CA ALA A 436 22.81 -18.12 -8.31
C ALA A 436 23.16 -17.26 -7.08
N LEU A 437 22.43 -16.17 -6.86
CA LEU A 437 22.59 -15.31 -5.69
C LEU A 437 22.24 -16.08 -4.40
N ILE A 438 23.10 -16.01 -3.39
CA ILE A 438 22.86 -16.63 -2.08
C ILE A 438 21.57 -16.04 -1.46
N GLY A 439 20.64 -16.90 -1.04
CA GLY A 439 19.32 -16.48 -0.54
C GLY A 439 18.33 -16.04 -1.64
N GLY A 440 18.71 -16.15 -2.92
CA GLY A 440 17.87 -15.83 -4.07
C GLY A 440 17.79 -14.34 -4.42
N GLY A 441 17.14 -14.01 -5.54
CA GLY A 441 17.08 -12.65 -6.08
C GLY A 441 16.51 -11.59 -5.13
N ASN A 442 15.62 -11.96 -4.22
CA ASN A 442 15.06 -11.04 -3.23
C ASN A 442 16.13 -10.50 -2.25
N MET A 443 17.28 -11.17 -2.12
CA MET A 443 18.36 -10.74 -1.23
C MET A 443 19.36 -9.78 -1.90
N ALA A 444 19.17 -9.39 -3.14
CA ALA A 444 20.07 -8.52 -3.89
C ALA A 444 20.40 -7.20 -3.17
N ALA A 445 19.38 -6.53 -2.59
CA ALA A 445 19.57 -5.30 -1.83
C ALA A 445 20.37 -5.53 -0.53
N VAL A 446 20.24 -6.69 0.11
CA VAL A 446 20.95 -7.05 1.33
C VAL A 446 22.44 -7.29 1.04
N HIS A 447 22.74 -8.00 -0.04
CA HIS A 447 24.11 -8.19 -0.51
C HIS A 447 24.75 -6.87 -0.98
N LEU A 448 23.97 -6.00 -1.66
CA LEU A 448 24.45 -4.67 -2.00
C LEU A 448 24.80 -3.85 -0.75
N ALA A 449 24.00 -3.92 0.30
CA ALA A 449 24.31 -3.23 1.55
C ALA A 449 25.67 -3.67 2.11
N HIS A 450 25.98 -4.96 2.03
CA HIS A 450 27.30 -5.49 2.39
C HIS A 450 28.39 -4.96 1.43
N ALA A 451 28.16 -4.99 0.14
CA ALA A 451 29.13 -4.55 -0.87
C ALA A 451 29.54 -3.07 -0.74
N VAL A 452 28.59 -2.19 -0.35
CA VAL A 452 28.84 -0.74 -0.26
C VAL A 452 29.23 -0.24 1.13
N GLY A 453 28.91 -0.98 2.20
CA GLY A 453 29.13 -0.52 3.58
C GLY A 453 29.52 -1.62 4.57
N GLY A 454 29.95 -2.80 4.06
CA GLY A 454 30.41 -3.92 4.89
C GLY A 454 29.39 -4.45 5.88
N ASN A 455 29.87 -5.09 6.93
CA ASN A 455 29.04 -5.75 7.94
C ASN A 455 28.11 -4.81 8.71
N LEU A 456 28.51 -3.55 8.90
CA LEU A 456 27.69 -2.54 9.57
C LEU A 456 26.43 -2.23 8.76
N MET A 457 26.60 -1.98 7.47
CA MET A 457 25.47 -1.65 6.59
C MET A 457 24.61 -2.88 6.33
N LEU A 458 25.20 -4.06 6.19
CA LEU A 458 24.48 -5.34 6.14
C LEU A 458 23.54 -5.49 7.35
N GLY A 459 24.08 -5.36 8.56
CA GLY A 459 23.29 -5.50 9.78
C GLY A 459 22.22 -4.44 9.93
N PHE A 460 22.53 -3.18 9.63
CA PHE A 460 21.58 -2.09 9.70
C PHE A 460 20.43 -2.27 8.70
N VAL A 461 20.73 -2.49 7.42
CA VAL A 461 19.72 -2.66 6.38
C VAL A 461 18.85 -3.88 6.61
N SER A 462 19.46 -5.01 7.00
CA SER A 462 18.74 -6.24 7.32
C SER A 462 17.80 -6.06 8.51
N ALA A 463 18.26 -5.37 9.55
CA ALA A 463 17.45 -5.07 10.73
C ALA A 463 16.25 -4.16 10.40
N VAL A 464 16.48 -3.11 9.60
CA VAL A 464 15.41 -2.20 9.14
C VAL A 464 14.43 -2.94 8.22
N ALA A 465 14.92 -3.78 7.30
CA ALA A 465 14.07 -4.59 6.43
C ALA A 465 13.19 -5.55 7.24
N PHE A 466 13.75 -6.24 8.23
CA PHE A 466 13.00 -7.14 9.09
C PHE A 466 11.97 -6.42 9.96
N ALA A 467 12.35 -5.32 10.60
CA ALA A 467 11.42 -4.47 11.34
C ALA A 467 10.28 -3.98 10.46
N THR A 468 10.59 -3.69 9.18
CA THR A 468 9.63 -3.32 8.14
C THR A 468 8.63 -4.45 7.89
N ILE A 469 9.08 -5.67 7.74
CA ILE A 469 8.22 -6.84 7.54
C ILE A 469 7.29 -7.03 8.74
N LEU A 470 7.83 -7.06 9.96
CA LEU A 470 7.03 -7.24 11.18
C LEU A 470 5.93 -6.18 11.33
N ALA A 471 6.24 -4.93 11.02
CA ALA A 471 5.28 -3.85 11.15
C ALA A 471 4.15 -3.92 10.09
N VAL A 472 4.48 -4.31 8.83
CA VAL A 472 3.46 -4.52 7.78
C VAL A 472 2.58 -5.70 8.12
N VAL A 473 3.19 -6.81 8.57
CA VAL A 473 2.46 -7.98 9.04
C VAL A 473 1.49 -7.63 10.17
N ALA A 474 1.91 -6.78 11.12
CA ALA A 474 1.03 -6.31 12.19
C ALA A 474 -0.18 -5.53 11.65
N GLY A 475 0.03 -4.62 10.71
CA GLY A 475 -1.04 -3.85 10.07
C GLY A 475 -2.02 -4.72 9.29
N LEU A 476 -1.50 -5.67 8.50
CA LEU A 476 -2.30 -6.64 7.74
C LEU A 476 -3.12 -7.56 8.66
N THR A 477 -2.47 -8.11 9.67
CA THR A 477 -3.12 -9.01 10.62
C THR A 477 -4.18 -8.28 11.44
N LEU A 478 -3.94 -7.02 11.81
CA LEU A 478 -4.95 -6.19 12.47
C LEU A 478 -6.16 -5.95 11.56
N ALA A 479 -5.96 -5.67 10.27
CA ALA A 479 -7.05 -5.50 9.32
C ALA A 479 -7.87 -6.79 9.17
N GLY A 480 -7.22 -7.95 9.03
CA GLY A 480 -7.89 -9.26 8.99
C GLY A 480 -8.62 -9.59 10.29
N ALA A 481 -7.96 -9.36 11.43
CA ALA A 481 -8.54 -9.61 12.74
C ALA A 481 -9.75 -8.69 13.01
N SER A 482 -9.73 -7.43 12.55
CA SER A 482 -10.86 -6.51 12.62
C SER A 482 -12.03 -6.99 11.76
N ALA A 483 -11.77 -7.51 10.57
CA ALA A 483 -12.81 -8.08 9.72
C ALA A 483 -13.51 -9.27 10.40
N VAL A 484 -12.77 -10.13 11.12
CA VAL A 484 -13.34 -11.24 11.87
C VAL A 484 -14.08 -10.75 13.12
N SER A 485 -13.45 -9.92 13.95
CA SER A 485 -13.98 -9.54 15.27
C SER A 485 -15.06 -8.47 15.16
N HIS A 486 -14.83 -7.40 14.41
CA HIS A 486 -15.74 -6.28 14.29
C HIS A 486 -16.84 -6.53 13.24
N ASP A 487 -16.44 -6.88 11.99
CA ASP A 487 -17.41 -6.99 10.91
C ASP A 487 -18.24 -8.27 10.99
N LEU A 488 -17.63 -9.45 11.19
CA LEU A 488 -18.37 -10.71 11.23
C LEU A 488 -18.96 -10.97 12.62
N TYR A 489 -18.14 -10.97 13.67
CA TYR A 489 -18.62 -11.40 14.97
C TYR A 489 -19.48 -10.34 15.66
N ALA A 490 -18.96 -9.14 15.87
CA ALA A 490 -19.68 -8.13 16.62
C ALA A 490 -20.90 -7.61 15.85
N SER A 491 -20.74 -7.27 14.57
CA SER A 491 -21.82 -6.64 13.79
C SER A 491 -22.85 -7.65 13.31
N ILE A 492 -22.44 -8.82 12.76
CA ILE A 492 -23.37 -9.76 12.14
C ILE A 492 -23.87 -10.79 13.14
N ILE A 493 -22.96 -11.53 13.82
CA ILE A 493 -23.36 -12.64 14.70
C ILE A 493 -24.04 -12.12 15.96
N ARG A 494 -23.46 -11.09 16.58
CA ARG A 494 -23.96 -10.52 17.84
C ARG A 494 -24.83 -9.27 17.66
N ARG A 495 -25.01 -8.79 16.44
CA ARG A 495 -25.86 -7.63 16.11
C ARG A 495 -25.55 -6.38 16.96
N GLY A 496 -24.27 -6.11 17.17
CA GLY A 496 -23.80 -4.98 18.00
C GLY A 496 -23.85 -5.21 19.51
N GLN A 497 -24.30 -6.37 19.99
CA GLN A 497 -24.40 -6.70 21.43
C GLN A 497 -23.16 -7.47 21.90
N VAL A 498 -22.00 -6.81 21.88
CA VAL A 498 -20.72 -7.39 22.32
C VAL A 498 -19.98 -6.38 23.17
N ASP A 499 -19.38 -6.84 24.27
CA ASP A 499 -18.45 -6.05 25.05
C ASP A 499 -17.09 -5.93 24.34
N GLU A 500 -16.43 -4.78 24.47
CA GLU A 500 -15.13 -4.50 23.84
C GLU A 500 -14.06 -5.54 24.17
N ARG A 501 -14.11 -6.13 25.37
CA ARG A 501 -13.14 -7.14 25.80
C ARG A 501 -13.27 -8.44 25.00
N THR A 502 -14.50 -8.87 24.72
CA THR A 502 -14.77 -10.07 23.92
C THR A 502 -14.39 -9.84 22.46
N GLU A 503 -14.71 -8.67 21.90
CA GLU A 503 -14.31 -8.30 20.55
C GLU A 503 -12.78 -8.35 20.38
N VAL A 504 -12.03 -7.77 21.32
CA VAL A 504 -10.55 -7.80 21.32
C VAL A 504 -10.01 -9.22 21.50
N ARG A 505 -10.64 -10.09 22.33
CA ARG A 505 -10.22 -11.50 22.46
C ARG A 505 -10.36 -12.27 21.15
N ILE A 506 -11.45 -12.07 20.42
CA ILE A 506 -11.67 -12.70 19.11
C ILE A 506 -10.67 -12.18 18.08
N SER A 507 -10.39 -10.88 18.09
CA SER A 507 -9.33 -10.29 17.25
C SER A 507 -7.98 -10.96 17.51
N LYS A 508 -7.61 -11.19 18.78
CA LYS A 508 -6.37 -11.89 19.15
C LYS A 508 -6.36 -13.36 18.72
N ALA A 509 -7.47 -14.07 18.85
CA ALA A 509 -7.58 -15.45 18.38
C ALA A 509 -7.43 -15.55 16.85
N ALA A 510 -8.08 -14.67 16.10
CA ALA A 510 -7.94 -14.57 14.67
C ALA A 510 -6.48 -14.29 14.25
N THR A 511 -5.76 -13.43 14.98
CA THR A 511 -4.33 -13.15 14.78
C THR A 511 -3.48 -14.42 14.81
N VAL A 512 -3.71 -15.31 15.78
CA VAL A 512 -2.97 -16.58 15.90
C VAL A 512 -3.23 -17.48 14.69
N VAL A 513 -4.50 -17.58 14.27
CA VAL A 513 -4.88 -18.38 13.08
C VAL A 513 -4.21 -17.82 11.81
N PHE A 514 -4.20 -16.51 11.62
CA PHE A 514 -3.51 -15.88 10.47
C PHE A 514 -2.00 -16.12 10.52
N GLY A 515 -1.39 -16.08 11.70
CA GLY A 515 0.02 -16.38 11.87
C GLY A 515 0.38 -17.80 11.44
N MET A 516 -0.38 -18.78 11.88
CA MET A 516 -0.17 -20.18 11.47
C MET A 516 -0.35 -20.38 9.97
N LEU A 517 -1.42 -19.80 9.40
CA LEU A 517 -1.70 -19.90 7.97
C LEU A 517 -0.60 -19.22 7.14
N ALA A 518 -0.11 -18.06 7.57
CA ALA A 518 0.95 -17.32 6.91
C ALA A 518 2.27 -18.10 6.87
N VAL A 519 2.65 -18.80 7.95
CA VAL A 519 3.84 -19.66 7.98
C VAL A 519 3.70 -20.81 6.97
N VAL A 520 2.59 -21.55 6.99
CA VAL A 520 2.37 -22.68 6.07
C VAL A 520 2.44 -22.24 4.61
N LEU A 521 1.76 -21.13 4.29
CA LEU A 521 1.75 -20.61 2.93
C LEU A 521 3.09 -19.97 2.54
N GLY A 522 3.82 -19.33 3.47
CA GLY A 522 5.17 -18.79 3.24
C GLY A 522 6.15 -19.87 2.82
N VAL A 523 6.08 -21.05 3.45
CA VAL A 523 6.88 -22.22 3.05
C VAL A 523 6.51 -22.70 1.64
N ALA A 524 5.23 -22.75 1.30
CA ALA A 524 4.77 -23.21 -0.02
C ALA A 524 5.20 -22.27 -1.16
N PHE A 525 5.29 -20.96 -0.90
CA PHE A 525 5.62 -19.94 -1.90
C PHE A 525 7.06 -19.40 -1.82
N ARG A 526 7.97 -20.08 -1.12
CA ARG A 526 9.35 -19.60 -0.83
C ARG A 526 10.17 -19.20 -2.06
N SER A 527 9.93 -19.81 -3.22
CA SER A 527 10.68 -19.57 -4.45
C SER A 527 10.21 -18.35 -5.25
N GLN A 528 9.11 -17.71 -4.84
CA GLN A 528 8.52 -16.62 -5.59
C GLN A 528 9.17 -15.27 -5.27
N ASN A 529 9.19 -14.37 -6.28
CA ASN A 529 9.57 -12.98 -6.02
C ASN A 529 8.48 -12.26 -5.22
N ILE A 530 8.89 -11.56 -4.16
CA ILE A 530 7.99 -10.92 -3.20
C ILE A 530 7.16 -9.79 -3.85
N ALA A 531 7.78 -8.97 -4.73
CA ALA A 531 7.05 -7.89 -5.40
C ALA A 531 5.98 -8.41 -6.35
N TYR A 532 6.25 -9.54 -6.99
CA TYR A 532 5.27 -10.24 -7.80
C TYR A 532 4.07 -10.72 -6.96
N LEU A 533 4.31 -11.34 -5.81
CA LEU A 533 3.24 -11.75 -4.89
C LEU A 533 2.38 -10.55 -4.45
N VAL A 534 3.00 -9.41 -4.15
CA VAL A 534 2.25 -8.18 -3.83
C VAL A 534 1.45 -7.68 -5.04
N ALA A 535 1.97 -7.78 -6.27
CA ALA A 535 1.23 -7.40 -7.47
C ALA A 535 -0.04 -8.23 -7.67
N LEU A 536 -0.02 -9.53 -7.35
CA LEU A 536 -1.22 -10.39 -7.35
C LEU A 536 -2.28 -9.87 -6.37
N VAL A 537 -1.87 -9.52 -5.16
CA VAL A 537 -2.77 -8.97 -4.13
C VAL A 537 -3.45 -7.69 -4.60
N VAL A 538 -2.65 -6.78 -5.18
CA VAL A 538 -3.15 -5.52 -5.73
C VAL A 538 -4.10 -5.78 -6.89
N GLY A 539 -3.82 -6.80 -7.73
CA GLY A 539 -4.72 -7.25 -8.80
C GLY A 539 -6.06 -7.78 -8.28
N ILE A 540 -6.06 -8.60 -7.23
CA ILE A 540 -7.28 -9.09 -6.57
C ILE A 540 -8.10 -7.92 -6.00
N ALA A 541 -7.45 -6.96 -5.33
CA ALA A 541 -8.11 -5.78 -4.79
C ALA A 541 -8.70 -4.87 -5.89
N ALA A 542 -8.02 -4.76 -7.05
CA ALA A 542 -8.51 -4.04 -8.22
C ALA A 542 -9.77 -4.68 -8.83
N CYS A 543 -9.89 -6.00 -8.78
CA CYS A 543 -11.02 -6.73 -9.33
C CYS A 543 -12.23 -6.79 -8.38
N SER A 544 -12.00 -6.82 -7.07
CA SER A 544 -13.04 -7.03 -6.06
C SER A 544 -13.48 -5.74 -5.38
N ASN A 545 -12.61 -5.14 -4.58
CA ASN A 545 -12.96 -4.01 -3.70
C ASN A 545 -13.09 -2.68 -4.45
N PHE A 546 -12.21 -2.43 -5.44
CA PHE A 546 -12.20 -1.14 -6.14
C PHE A 546 -13.49 -0.87 -6.91
N PRO A 547 -14.07 -1.80 -7.73
CA PRO A 547 -15.34 -1.57 -8.41
C PRO A 547 -16.47 -1.25 -7.43
N VAL A 548 -16.59 -2.02 -6.36
CA VAL A 548 -17.62 -1.82 -5.33
C VAL A 548 -17.45 -0.46 -4.65
N LEU A 549 -16.22 -0.11 -4.26
CA LEU A 549 -15.92 1.15 -3.59
C LEU A 549 -16.22 2.36 -4.48
N LEU A 550 -15.76 2.32 -5.74
CA LEU A 550 -15.96 3.40 -6.70
C LEU A 550 -17.45 3.63 -6.95
N LEU A 551 -18.20 2.56 -7.24
CA LEU A 551 -19.64 2.67 -7.50
C LEU A 551 -20.43 3.04 -6.25
N ALA A 552 -20.06 2.55 -5.06
CA ALA A 552 -20.70 2.93 -3.80
C ALA A 552 -20.56 4.44 -3.52
N ILE A 553 -19.42 5.03 -3.84
CA ILE A 553 -19.13 6.45 -3.59
C ILE A 553 -19.74 7.35 -4.69
N TYR A 554 -19.64 6.95 -5.96
CA TYR A 554 -19.91 7.86 -7.08
C TYR A 554 -21.19 7.57 -7.85
N TRP A 555 -21.80 6.38 -7.72
CA TRP A 555 -22.95 5.99 -8.50
C TRP A 555 -24.19 5.71 -7.65
N ARG A 556 -25.24 6.56 -7.84
CA ARG A 556 -26.52 6.40 -7.15
C ARG A 556 -27.20 5.05 -7.43
N GLY A 557 -27.00 4.50 -8.65
CA GLY A 557 -27.70 3.30 -9.12
C GLY A 557 -27.28 2.01 -8.41
N LEU A 558 -26.11 1.96 -7.73
CA LEU A 558 -25.62 0.75 -7.09
C LEU A 558 -26.57 0.25 -6.01
N THR A 559 -26.93 -1.06 -6.11
CA THR A 559 -27.73 -1.78 -5.11
C THR A 559 -26.87 -2.75 -4.32
N THR A 560 -27.36 -3.19 -3.17
CA THR A 560 -26.67 -4.20 -2.34
C THR A 560 -26.41 -5.49 -3.13
N LEU A 561 -27.40 -5.98 -3.90
CA LEU A 561 -27.27 -7.19 -4.69
C LEU A 561 -26.17 -7.04 -5.77
N GLY A 562 -26.19 -5.93 -6.49
CA GLY A 562 -25.19 -5.64 -7.52
C GLY A 562 -23.77 -5.52 -6.94
N ALA A 563 -23.62 -4.86 -5.81
CA ALA A 563 -22.34 -4.71 -5.12
C ALA A 563 -21.76 -6.07 -4.65
N VAL A 564 -22.60 -6.89 -4.01
CA VAL A 564 -22.16 -8.21 -3.48
C VAL A 564 -21.82 -9.16 -4.62
N LEU A 565 -22.68 -9.29 -5.63
CA LEU A 565 -22.43 -10.20 -6.76
C LEU A 565 -21.24 -9.74 -7.60
N GLY A 566 -21.16 -8.46 -7.96
CA GLY A 566 -20.05 -7.95 -8.76
C GLY A 566 -18.70 -8.03 -8.03
N GLY A 567 -18.68 -7.66 -6.77
CA GLY A 567 -17.48 -7.80 -5.93
C GLY A 567 -17.06 -9.26 -5.74
N SER A 568 -18.02 -10.17 -5.53
CA SER A 568 -17.75 -11.62 -5.38
C SER A 568 -17.26 -12.25 -6.69
N VAL A 569 -17.83 -11.90 -7.83
CA VAL A 569 -17.35 -12.35 -9.15
C VAL A 569 -15.92 -11.84 -9.37
N GLY A 570 -15.64 -10.58 -9.05
CA GLY A 570 -14.29 -10.02 -9.11
C GLY A 570 -13.31 -10.75 -8.20
N LEU A 571 -13.70 -11.06 -6.96
CA LEU A 571 -12.88 -11.76 -5.98
C LEU A 571 -12.59 -13.20 -6.41
N VAL A 572 -13.63 -13.99 -6.59
CA VAL A 572 -13.51 -15.42 -6.90
C VAL A 572 -12.88 -15.63 -8.27
N GLY A 573 -13.30 -14.86 -9.29
CA GLY A 573 -12.76 -14.94 -10.64
C GLY A 573 -11.29 -14.55 -10.72
N SER A 574 -10.87 -13.49 -10.00
CA SER A 574 -9.45 -13.10 -9.98
C SER A 574 -8.57 -14.16 -9.30
N ILE A 575 -9.02 -14.77 -8.20
CA ILE A 575 -8.30 -15.87 -7.55
C ILE A 575 -8.22 -17.09 -8.47
N LEU A 576 -9.35 -17.51 -9.03
CA LEU A 576 -9.42 -18.69 -9.92
C LEU A 576 -8.49 -18.52 -11.13
N LEU A 577 -8.58 -17.38 -11.82
CA LEU A 577 -7.75 -17.13 -13.00
C LEU A 577 -6.27 -16.92 -12.66
N THR A 578 -5.94 -16.41 -11.46
CA THR A 578 -4.56 -16.37 -10.97
C THR A 578 -4.02 -17.78 -10.73
N VAL A 579 -4.81 -18.66 -10.12
CA VAL A 579 -4.41 -20.07 -9.91
C VAL A 579 -4.19 -20.78 -11.25
N LEU A 580 -5.04 -20.55 -12.24
CA LEU A 580 -4.93 -21.11 -13.59
C LEU A 580 -3.89 -20.40 -14.48
N GLY A 581 -3.30 -19.32 -13.98
CA GLY A 581 -2.34 -18.48 -14.70
C GLY A 581 -0.89 -18.98 -14.63
N PRO A 582 0.02 -18.32 -15.39
CA PRO A 582 1.43 -18.72 -15.50
C PRO A 582 2.15 -18.86 -14.18
N SER A 583 1.85 -17.99 -13.23
CA SER A 583 2.63 -17.91 -11.98
C SER A 583 2.29 -18.98 -10.97
N VAL A 584 1.05 -19.42 -10.89
CA VAL A 584 0.66 -20.50 -9.97
C VAL A 584 0.64 -21.83 -10.71
N TRP A 585 -0.09 -21.93 -11.82
CA TRP A 585 -0.25 -23.17 -12.56
C TRP A 585 1.08 -23.75 -13.06
N VAL A 586 1.93 -22.90 -13.64
CA VAL A 586 3.22 -23.35 -14.19
C VAL A 586 4.32 -23.29 -13.12
N LYS A 587 4.55 -22.14 -12.48
CA LYS A 587 5.73 -21.97 -11.62
C LYS A 587 5.62 -22.62 -10.25
N VAL A 588 4.40 -22.73 -9.67
CA VAL A 588 4.20 -23.33 -8.35
C VAL A 588 3.75 -24.79 -8.48
N LEU A 589 2.77 -25.07 -9.35
CA LEU A 589 2.22 -26.42 -9.51
C LEU A 589 2.99 -27.29 -10.50
N GLY A 590 3.90 -26.69 -11.32
CA GLY A 590 4.79 -27.44 -12.23
C GLY A 590 4.16 -27.93 -13.53
N TYR A 591 2.98 -27.45 -13.92
CA TYR A 591 2.35 -27.82 -15.19
C TYR A 591 3.07 -27.15 -16.38
N PRO A 592 3.06 -27.78 -17.57
CA PRO A 592 3.85 -27.34 -18.73
C PRO A 592 3.35 -26.04 -19.37
N ALA A 593 2.05 -25.73 -19.26
CA ALA A 593 1.45 -24.54 -19.85
C ALA A 593 0.29 -24.00 -18.98
N PRO A 594 0.06 -22.68 -18.94
CA PRO A 594 -1.03 -22.10 -18.19
C PRO A 594 -2.37 -22.34 -18.93
N ILE A 595 -3.45 -22.52 -18.16
CA ILE A 595 -4.82 -22.60 -18.71
C ILE A 595 -5.31 -21.20 -19.09
N PHE A 596 -4.96 -20.19 -18.27
CA PHE A 596 -5.31 -18.81 -18.52
C PHE A 596 -4.03 -17.97 -18.76
N PRO A 597 -3.94 -17.22 -19.87
CA PRO A 597 -2.66 -16.63 -20.28
C PRO A 597 -2.27 -15.33 -19.59
N LEU A 598 -3.23 -14.60 -18.96
CA LEU A 598 -2.95 -13.29 -18.37
C LEU A 598 -2.56 -13.40 -16.89
N ASP A 599 -1.55 -12.63 -16.50
CA ASP A 599 -1.07 -12.56 -15.14
C ASP A 599 -0.58 -11.14 -14.80
N PRO A 600 -1.32 -10.40 -13.93
CA PRO A 600 -2.59 -10.73 -13.26
C PRO A 600 -3.82 -10.70 -14.20
N PRO A 601 -4.96 -11.30 -13.84
CA PRO A 601 -6.17 -11.36 -14.69
C PRO A 601 -7.01 -10.07 -14.72
N THR A 602 -6.45 -8.96 -14.25
CA THR A 602 -7.19 -7.70 -13.97
C THR A 602 -7.84 -7.09 -15.20
N LEU A 603 -7.19 -7.21 -16.37
CA LEU A 603 -7.72 -6.70 -17.65
C LEU A 603 -9.10 -7.28 -18.00
N VAL A 604 -9.37 -8.52 -17.59
CA VAL A 604 -10.64 -9.22 -17.83
C VAL A 604 -11.56 -9.09 -16.62
N MET A 605 -11.04 -9.36 -15.42
CA MET A 605 -11.87 -9.50 -14.23
C MET A 605 -12.38 -8.16 -13.67
N MET A 606 -11.61 -7.08 -13.79
CA MET A 606 -12.06 -5.78 -13.29
C MET A 606 -13.24 -5.22 -14.14
N PRO A 607 -13.18 -5.18 -15.48
CA PRO A 607 -14.33 -4.80 -16.30
C PRO A 607 -15.54 -5.72 -16.09
N LEU A 608 -15.33 -7.03 -15.93
CA LEU A 608 -16.41 -7.98 -15.66
C LEU A 608 -17.08 -7.67 -14.31
N ALA A 609 -16.32 -7.40 -13.26
CA ALA A 609 -16.86 -7.02 -11.95
C ALA A 609 -17.69 -5.73 -12.05
N PHE A 610 -17.22 -4.71 -12.77
CA PHE A 610 -18.01 -3.50 -13.05
C PHE A 610 -19.30 -3.81 -13.82
N ALA A 611 -19.21 -4.62 -14.86
CA ALA A 611 -20.37 -5.00 -15.67
C ALA A 611 -21.42 -5.74 -14.83
N VAL A 612 -21.01 -6.65 -13.95
CA VAL A 612 -21.92 -7.36 -13.04
C VAL A 612 -22.49 -6.41 -11.98
N CYS A 613 -21.66 -5.55 -11.34
CA CYS A 613 -22.18 -4.54 -10.41
C CYS A 613 -23.25 -3.67 -11.05
N ILE A 614 -22.99 -3.14 -12.24
CA ILE A 614 -23.90 -2.22 -12.95
C ILE A 614 -25.11 -2.98 -13.48
N GLY A 615 -24.91 -4.07 -14.19
CA GLY A 615 -25.99 -4.85 -14.83
C GLY A 615 -26.99 -5.37 -13.81
N VAL A 616 -26.50 -6.02 -12.73
CA VAL A 616 -27.38 -6.52 -11.66
C VAL A 616 -28.08 -5.36 -10.96
N SER A 617 -27.40 -4.25 -10.67
CA SER A 617 -28.04 -3.10 -10.03
C SER A 617 -29.12 -2.46 -10.89
N LEU A 618 -28.97 -2.44 -12.23
CA LEU A 618 -29.99 -1.91 -13.15
C LEU A 618 -31.21 -2.81 -13.22
N LEU A 619 -31.00 -4.13 -13.15
CA LEU A 619 -32.06 -5.14 -13.19
C LEU A 619 -32.75 -5.34 -11.82
N ASP A 620 -32.14 -4.90 -10.73
CA ASP A 620 -32.67 -5.06 -9.37
C ASP A 620 -33.82 -4.05 -9.12
N THR A 621 -35.05 -4.57 -9.08
CA THR A 621 -36.29 -3.83 -8.79
C THR A 621 -36.81 -4.10 -7.37
N SER A 622 -36.01 -4.75 -6.51
CA SER A 622 -36.43 -5.08 -5.16
C SER A 622 -36.69 -3.84 -4.29
N ARG A 623 -37.53 -4.00 -3.26
CA ARG A 623 -37.78 -2.94 -2.26
C ARG A 623 -36.45 -2.44 -1.67
N ARG A 624 -35.48 -3.33 -1.47
CA ARG A 624 -34.17 -2.96 -0.95
C ARG A 624 -33.37 -2.09 -1.91
N ALA A 625 -33.43 -2.37 -3.21
CA ALA A 625 -32.78 -1.55 -4.24
C ALA A 625 -33.31 -0.11 -4.26
N HIS A 626 -34.60 0.08 -4.03
CA HIS A 626 -35.19 1.43 -3.90
C HIS A 626 -34.65 2.17 -2.69
N LEU A 627 -34.53 1.52 -1.53
CA LEU A 627 -33.93 2.11 -0.33
C LEU A 627 -32.44 2.45 -0.54
N ASP A 628 -31.67 1.55 -1.16
CA ASP A 628 -30.26 1.77 -1.47
C ASP A 628 -30.05 3.01 -2.36
N ARG A 629 -30.92 3.22 -3.36
CA ARG A 629 -30.87 4.38 -4.24
C ARG A 629 -31.33 5.66 -3.55
N ALA A 630 -32.34 5.59 -2.69
CA ALA A 630 -32.85 6.73 -1.92
C ALA A 630 -31.83 7.27 -0.93
N GLY A 631 -31.10 6.39 -0.23
CA GLY A 631 -30.07 6.75 0.74
C GLY A 631 -28.84 7.45 0.16
N TYR A 632 -28.68 7.50 -1.18
CA TYR A 632 -27.50 8.13 -1.80
C TYR A 632 -27.41 9.65 -1.53
N GLY A 633 -28.54 10.33 -1.40
CA GLY A 633 -28.56 11.77 -1.09
C GLY A 633 -27.93 12.08 0.25
N GLU A 634 -28.29 11.35 1.28
CA GLU A 634 -27.73 11.46 2.63
C GLU A 634 -26.23 11.08 2.66
N GLN A 635 -25.88 9.94 2.06
CA GLN A 635 -24.49 9.51 1.92
C GLN A 635 -23.63 10.61 1.25
N ARG A 636 -24.13 11.19 0.16
CA ARG A 636 -23.42 12.26 -0.56
C ARG A 636 -23.21 13.49 0.31
N ASN A 637 -24.22 13.92 1.07
CA ASN A 637 -24.09 15.06 1.97
C ASN A 637 -23.03 14.80 3.04
N LYS A 638 -23.03 13.62 3.65
CA LYS A 638 -22.02 13.23 4.64
C LYS A 638 -20.62 13.15 4.04
N MET A 639 -20.46 12.56 2.85
CA MET A 639 -19.16 12.52 2.14
C MET A 639 -18.56 13.91 1.94
N LEU A 640 -19.40 14.91 1.68
CA LEU A 640 -18.99 16.28 1.40
C LEU A 640 -18.80 17.13 2.67
N GLY A 641 -18.91 16.53 3.86
CA GLY A 641 -18.72 17.21 5.15
C GLY A 641 -19.94 18.00 5.65
N GLY A 642 -21.12 17.80 5.05
CA GLY A 642 -22.39 18.32 5.57
C GLY A 642 -22.86 17.49 6.77
N ALA A 643 -23.58 18.12 7.73
CA ALA A 643 -24.28 17.38 8.76
C ALA A 643 -25.33 16.46 8.12
N ALA A 644 -25.47 15.23 8.63
CA ALA A 644 -26.56 14.35 8.24
C ALA A 644 -27.89 15.11 8.48
N LEU A 645 -28.72 15.21 7.46
CA LEU A 645 -30.09 15.68 7.67
C LEU A 645 -30.76 14.69 8.63
N PRO A 646 -31.46 15.15 9.67
CA PRO A 646 -32.25 14.25 10.49
C PRO A 646 -33.18 13.47 9.57
N ALA A 647 -33.26 12.15 9.76
CA ALA A 647 -34.18 11.29 9.02
C ALA A 647 -35.56 11.93 9.13
N ALA A 648 -36.17 12.27 7.99
CA ALA A 648 -37.55 12.70 7.98
C ALA A 648 -38.34 11.57 8.63
N ALA A 649 -39.00 11.89 9.72
CA ALA A 649 -39.91 10.98 10.38
C ALA A 649 -41.06 10.74 9.40
N GLU A 650 -41.11 9.58 8.74
CA GLU A 650 -42.25 9.00 8.06
C GLU A 650 -42.81 7.85 8.86
#